data_c89970a381b14ef8c2d0ba19c0c0dbb2
#
_entry.id   c89970a381b14ef8c2d0ba19c0c0dbb2
#
_cell.length_a   1.000
_cell.length_b   1.000
_cell.length_c   1.000
_cell.angle_alpha   90.00
_cell.angle_beta   90.00
_cell.angle_gamma   90.00
#
_symmetry.space_group_name_H-M   'P 1'
#
loop_
_entity.id
_entity.type
_entity.pdbx_description
1 polymer ?
#
loop_
_entity_poly.entity_id
_entity_poly.type
_entity_poly.pdbx_seq_one_letter_code
_entity_poly.pdbx_strand_id
1 'polypeptide(L)'
;MKMCVLLLMAFIGVAEARTPTVIVPSAGEPAYRVAGEVFCDMWEKVTGAKPQVVACASPDDGKLPLGDIVLIGSDAANPIAHRLILQARIENLGIRYGTDDYRILSLPDNGRTLLILAGGMGRSTIYAAYDFFRKKAGAEYFWDGDVIPKRASIEMAGCDFTERPHFQYRGLRYFAHRGPHRFHAEQWDFEDWKREIDWMLKKRFNLFMLRTGIDDLFQRAFGLPYPPEDGVDPDAEPRSYNDRTSFWPLKYRGELRKRVLAYARERGLIHPEDTGTITHWYSHTPSSFYQKHPDFPVTRDQKSGYKLASAAIWDIEHERTWDAYWKLTETHIREFGEPRMFHTIGLAERTFGADERENLQRKLHAYRKIQEVLRRRYPDAPLLIASWDLMFKWKNDDVQNLLKEFDPQRTILLDYAADLLDRKTYQDWDAYKKFPWIFGVFHAFAGDSEMREDYRILQERIGEAAQDPQCLGLVLWPEISHSNTLLLEYLAANGWHPDELDANAFVGRYCAGRYPAGMGAVMEKVWRSFLPIAATHHWTHVGVGRKSSGPVVQHDPHFRILTSAEYTNLTDERARIHDEEFQRLASALRKAPAILEQLAQSANAGYANELWRRDALDIARTVINRALKASLLRGCVAMEAWRTGRGDEAAVRQMEAVSKGLMQQLGDLLELSDDFSLHATVRRLEKARELGGVAPRLNPHTEQTLKGNAENSYCRAHQYELVRHVYQPELDEYWKWVGGQLQSSQKKPWTRPASFTASRKAIQDRFYDTPLADMAPTRARSAENLSQTLNQTRTLLASLLRSTP
;
A
#
# COMPACT_ATOMS: atom_id res chain seq x y z
N MET A 1 -0.21 20.94 -79.96
CA MET A 1 -0.52 21.70 -78.75
C MET A 1 -0.30 20.80 -77.57
N LYS A 2 0.90 20.83 -76.94
CA LYS A 2 1.30 20.03 -75.80
C LYS A 2 1.13 20.89 -74.54
N MET A 3 0.26 20.46 -73.66
CA MET A 3 -0.02 21.13 -72.36
C MET A 3 0.87 20.49 -71.29
N CYS A 4 1.87 21.22 -70.84
CA CYS A 4 2.70 20.81 -69.67
C CYS A 4 1.89 21.06 -68.39
N VAL A 5 1.63 19.97 -67.64
CA VAL A 5 1.12 20.04 -66.31
C VAL A 5 2.34 20.09 -65.37
N LEU A 6 2.60 21.22 -64.71
CA LEU A 6 3.54 21.35 -63.62
C LEU A 6 2.92 20.76 -62.36
N LEU A 7 3.47 19.64 -61.89
CA LEU A 7 3.20 19.13 -60.53
C LEU A 7 4.01 19.98 -59.53
N LEU A 8 3.32 20.82 -58.76
CA LEU A 8 3.88 21.45 -57.54
C LEU A 8 3.93 20.38 -56.45
N MET A 9 5.06 19.77 -56.22
CA MET A 9 5.30 19.01 -54.98
C MET A 9 5.51 20.00 -53.83
N ALA A 10 4.47 20.18 -53.02
CA ALA A 10 4.61 20.83 -51.74
C ALA A 10 5.45 19.92 -50.85
N PHE A 11 6.71 20.25 -50.64
CA PHE A 11 7.51 19.69 -49.54
C PHE A 11 6.90 20.23 -48.26
N ILE A 12 6.04 19.44 -47.63
CA ILE A 12 5.73 19.61 -46.21
C ILE A 12 7.02 19.16 -45.48
N GLY A 13 7.87 20.14 -45.21
CA GLY A 13 9.01 19.90 -44.32
C GLY A 13 8.46 19.46 -42.97
N VAL A 14 8.56 18.17 -42.69
CA VAL A 14 8.45 17.67 -41.32
C VAL A 14 9.57 18.38 -40.60
N ALA A 15 9.25 19.39 -39.77
CA ALA A 15 10.20 19.98 -38.86
C ALA A 15 10.69 18.85 -37.97
N GLU A 16 11.92 18.42 -38.15
CA GLU A 16 12.56 17.49 -37.23
C GLU A 16 12.41 18.07 -35.83
N ALA A 17 11.72 17.33 -34.97
CA ALA A 17 11.53 17.72 -33.56
C ALA A 17 12.92 18.00 -32.96
N ARG A 18 13.23 19.26 -32.69
CA ARG A 18 14.55 19.64 -32.11
C ARG A 18 14.65 18.98 -30.74
N THR A 19 15.49 17.95 -30.65
CA THR A 19 15.76 17.23 -29.41
C THR A 19 16.75 18.06 -28.59
N PRO A 20 16.47 18.43 -27.34
CA PRO A 20 17.39 19.23 -26.54
C PRO A 20 18.60 18.41 -26.11
N THR A 21 19.69 19.11 -25.76
CA THR A 21 20.83 18.53 -25.04
C THR A 21 20.62 18.69 -23.54
N VAL A 22 20.74 17.60 -22.78
CA VAL A 22 20.60 17.59 -21.33
C VAL A 22 21.96 17.66 -20.67
N ILE A 23 22.20 18.69 -19.86
CA ILE A 23 23.46 18.91 -19.16
C ILE A 23 23.27 18.57 -17.69
N VAL A 24 24.00 17.55 -17.22
CA VAL A 24 24.00 17.10 -15.84
C VAL A 24 25.32 17.49 -15.14
N PRO A 25 25.30 17.81 -13.85
CA PRO A 25 26.53 18.03 -13.10
C PRO A 25 27.34 16.73 -13.05
N SER A 26 28.67 16.84 -13.21
CA SER A 26 29.58 15.68 -13.15
C SER A 26 29.92 15.25 -11.72
N ALA A 27 29.62 16.09 -10.74
CA ALA A 27 29.81 15.86 -9.30
C ALA A 27 28.52 16.10 -8.53
N GLY A 28 28.46 15.64 -7.29
CA GLY A 28 27.31 15.82 -6.41
C GLY A 28 26.50 14.57 -6.19
N GLU A 29 25.25 14.73 -5.79
CA GLU A 29 24.36 13.62 -5.48
C GLU A 29 24.05 12.77 -6.74
N PRO A 30 24.06 11.42 -6.66
CA PRO A 30 23.69 10.56 -7.80
C PRO A 30 22.31 10.88 -8.40
N ALA A 31 21.41 11.44 -7.61
CA ALA A 31 20.06 11.80 -8.02
C ALA A 31 20.03 12.85 -9.16
N TYR A 32 21.07 13.68 -9.33
CA TYR A 32 21.13 14.58 -10.49
C TYR A 32 21.30 13.81 -11.81
N ARG A 33 22.15 12.78 -11.82
CA ARG A 33 22.28 11.88 -12.99
C ARG A 33 20.95 11.21 -13.29
N VAL A 34 20.29 10.68 -12.26
CA VAL A 34 18.97 10.07 -12.39
C VAL A 34 17.95 11.06 -12.96
N ALA A 35 17.97 12.33 -12.53
CA ALA A 35 17.06 13.36 -13.06
C ALA A 35 17.26 13.59 -14.56
N GLY A 36 18.52 13.58 -15.03
CA GLY A 36 18.85 13.66 -16.45
C GLY A 36 18.36 12.44 -17.24
N GLU A 37 18.55 11.24 -16.71
CA GLU A 37 18.05 9.99 -17.31
C GLU A 37 16.52 9.99 -17.39
N VAL A 38 15.84 10.35 -16.30
CA VAL A 38 14.37 10.47 -16.25
C VAL A 38 13.88 11.47 -17.31
N PHE A 39 14.52 12.63 -17.42
CA PHE A 39 14.14 13.61 -18.44
C PHE A 39 14.25 13.04 -19.85
N CYS A 40 15.37 12.39 -20.17
CA CYS A 40 15.61 11.79 -21.49
C CYS A 40 14.59 10.67 -21.80
N ASP A 41 14.35 9.79 -20.86
CA ASP A 41 13.40 8.69 -21.02
C ASP A 41 11.95 9.18 -21.19
N MET A 42 11.56 10.20 -20.43
CA MET A 42 10.23 10.82 -20.58
C MET A 42 10.11 11.57 -21.89
N TRP A 43 11.15 12.30 -22.32
CA TRP A 43 11.17 12.96 -23.61
C TRP A 43 10.98 11.96 -24.76
N GLU A 44 11.75 10.86 -24.73
CA GLU A 44 11.64 9.77 -25.70
C GLU A 44 10.24 9.13 -25.69
N LYS A 45 9.69 8.90 -24.50
CA LYS A 45 8.32 8.36 -24.36
C LYS A 45 7.28 9.28 -25.00
N VAL A 46 7.43 10.58 -24.88
CA VAL A 46 6.47 11.56 -25.45
C VAL A 46 6.68 11.78 -26.95
N THR A 47 7.95 11.99 -27.38
CA THR A 47 8.26 12.46 -28.76
C THR A 47 8.77 11.36 -29.68
N GLY A 48 9.26 10.25 -29.15
CA GLY A 48 9.92 9.21 -29.91
C GLY A 48 11.42 9.46 -30.14
N ALA A 49 11.96 10.61 -29.73
CA ALA A 49 13.38 10.98 -29.90
C ALA A 49 14.08 11.11 -28.55
N LYS A 50 15.25 10.52 -28.41
CA LYS A 50 16.01 10.53 -27.15
C LYS A 50 17.03 11.67 -27.11
N PRO A 51 17.01 12.57 -26.09
CA PRO A 51 17.99 13.61 -25.90
C PRO A 51 19.39 13.06 -25.59
N GLN A 52 20.40 13.81 -25.99
CA GLN A 52 21.79 13.53 -25.60
C GLN A 52 22.06 14.07 -24.20
N VAL A 53 22.78 13.29 -23.38
CA VAL A 53 23.25 13.71 -22.05
C VAL A 53 24.71 14.09 -22.12
N VAL A 54 25.05 15.25 -21.53
CA VAL A 54 26.42 15.76 -21.41
C VAL A 54 26.71 16.06 -19.94
N ALA A 55 27.83 15.56 -19.41
CA ALA A 55 28.29 15.91 -18.07
C ALA A 55 29.06 17.23 -18.07
N CYS A 56 28.85 18.05 -17.05
CA CYS A 56 29.52 19.33 -16.89
C CYS A 56 30.24 19.42 -15.53
N ALA A 57 31.54 19.66 -15.54
CA ALA A 57 32.34 19.80 -14.33
C ALA A 57 32.71 21.26 -14.01
N SER A 58 32.72 22.14 -15.00
CA SER A 58 33.13 23.54 -14.87
C SER A 58 32.18 24.48 -15.62
N PRO A 59 32.04 25.74 -15.14
CA PRO A 59 31.29 26.76 -15.88
C PRO A 59 31.89 27.03 -17.27
N ASP A 60 33.22 26.80 -17.43
CA ASP A 60 33.99 27.04 -18.62
C ASP A 60 34.15 25.80 -19.51
N ASP A 61 33.47 24.69 -19.22
CA ASP A 61 33.50 23.45 -20.00
C ASP A 61 32.90 23.69 -21.39
N GLY A 62 33.64 24.32 -22.26
CA GLY A 62 33.35 24.44 -23.68
C GLY A 62 32.22 25.41 -24.04
N LYS A 63 31.99 25.57 -25.36
CA LYS A 63 30.82 26.24 -25.91
C LYS A 63 29.58 25.34 -25.66
N LEU A 64 28.55 25.94 -25.10
CA LEU A 64 27.25 25.24 -24.95
C LEU A 64 26.83 24.60 -26.30
N PRO A 65 26.30 23.37 -26.30
CA PRO A 65 25.79 22.71 -27.51
C PRO A 65 24.84 23.59 -28.29
N LEU A 66 24.73 23.36 -29.60
CA LEU A 66 23.74 24.03 -30.43
C LEU A 66 22.33 23.50 -30.13
N GLY A 67 21.31 24.34 -30.30
CA GLY A 67 19.92 23.97 -30.03
C GLY A 67 19.51 24.20 -28.59
N ASP A 68 18.32 23.71 -28.26
CA ASP A 68 17.76 23.86 -26.91
C ASP A 68 18.52 23.05 -25.88
N ILE A 69 18.59 23.55 -24.65
CA ILE A 69 19.39 22.96 -23.57
C ILE A 69 18.54 22.79 -22.31
N VAL A 70 18.72 21.68 -21.64
CA VAL A 70 18.15 21.40 -20.32
C VAL A 70 19.30 21.33 -19.29
N LEU A 71 19.28 22.19 -18.30
CA LEU A 71 20.20 22.19 -17.17
C LEU A 71 19.60 21.46 -16.00
N ILE A 72 20.25 20.41 -15.55
CA ILE A 72 19.81 19.57 -14.41
C ILE A 72 20.52 20.07 -13.15
N GLY A 73 19.74 20.41 -12.11
CA GLY A 73 20.24 20.88 -10.82
C GLY A 73 20.17 22.40 -10.65
N SER A 74 20.20 22.84 -9.40
CA SER A 74 20.28 24.26 -9.05
C SER A 74 21.70 24.82 -9.27
N ASP A 75 21.86 26.12 -9.03
CA ASP A 75 23.18 26.81 -9.04
C ASP A 75 24.17 26.23 -8.00
N ALA A 76 23.70 25.61 -6.93
CA ALA A 76 24.53 24.88 -5.99
C ALA A 76 25.13 23.58 -6.55
N ALA A 77 24.54 23.02 -7.60
CA ALA A 77 24.93 21.73 -8.18
C ALA A 77 25.43 21.85 -9.63
N ASN A 78 24.79 22.71 -10.45
CA ASN A 78 25.10 22.87 -11.86
C ASN A 78 25.93 24.13 -12.10
N PRO A 79 27.21 23.99 -12.54
CA PRO A 79 28.10 25.14 -12.75
C PRO A 79 27.58 26.16 -13.77
N ILE A 80 26.80 25.72 -14.78
CA ILE A 80 26.24 26.62 -15.78
C ILE A 80 25.10 27.45 -15.17
N ALA A 81 24.23 26.83 -14.39
CA ALA A 81 23.17 27.53 -13.66
C ALA A 81 23.77 28.55 -12.69
N HIS A 82 24.88 28.22 -12.01
CA HIS A 82 25.63 29.14 -11.18
C HIS A 82 26.16 30.35 -11.98
N ARG A 83 26.76 30.12 -13.15
CA ARG A 83 27.23 31.19 -14.03
C ARG A 83 26.12 32.14 -14.44
N LEU A 84 24.92 31.64 -14.75
CA LEU A 84 23.77 32.47 -15.13
C LEU A 84 23.35 33.43 -14.01
N ILE A 85 23.48 33.03 -12.75
CA ILE A 85 23.26 33.91 -11.61
C ILE A 85 24.36 34.94 -11.48
N LEU A 86 25.64 34.55 -11.58
CA LEU A 86 26.75 35.48 -11.54
C LEU A 86 26.69 36.53 -12.66
N GLN A 87 26.12 36.18 -13.82
CA GLN A 87 25.90 37.09 -14.94
C GLN A 87 24.61 37.94 -14.79
N ALA A 88 23.94 37.87 -13.65
CA ALA A 88 22.67 38.54 -13.40
C ALA A 88 21.57 38.23 -14.43
N ARG A 89 21.66 37.11 -15.12
CA ARG A 89 20.59 36.62 -16.03
C ARG A 89 19.42 36.00 -15.27
N ILE A 90 19.70 35.56 -14.05
CA ILE A 90 18.73 35.11 -13.06
C ILE A 90 19.09 35.77 -11.74
N GLU A 91 18.15 36.38 -11.04
CA GLU A 91 18.40 36.98 -9.75
C GLU A 91 18.73 35.92 -8.70
N ASN A 92 17.84 34.92 -8.55
CA ASN A 92 18.03 33.71 -7.77
C ASN A 92 17.00 32.66 -8.20
N LEU A 93 17.13 31.43 -7.74
CA LEU A 93 16.18 30.35 -8.06
C LEU A 93 14.95 30.33 -7.14
N GLY A 94 14.93 31.08 -6.04
CA GLY A 94 13.79 31.18 -5.13
C GLY A 94 13.41 29.86 -4.45
N ILE A 95 14.34 28.91 -4.32
CA ILE A 95 14.19 27.61 -3.68
C ILE A 95 15.00 27.55 -2.37
N ARG A 96 14.57 26.74 -1.42
CA ARG A 96 15.35 26.47 -0.19
C ARG A 96 16.26 25.27 -0.43
N TYR A 97 17.58 25.47 -0.25
CA TYR A 97 18.55 24.38 -0.39
C TYR A 97 18.44 23.38 0.76
N GLY A 98 18.72 22.13 0.48
CA GLY A 98 18.57 21.04 1.44
C GLY A 98 17.12 20.61 1.67
N THR A 99 16.16 21.14 0.88
CA THR A 99 14.74 20.80 0.95
C THR A 99 14.23 20.20 -0.37
N ASP A 100 12.97 19.78 -0.36
CA ASP A 100 12.28 19.27 -1.55
C ASP A 100 11.69 20.36 -2.46
N ASP A 101 12.01 21.63 -2.20
CA ASP A 101 11.63 22.73 -3.11
C ASP A 101 12.23 22.48 -4.50
N TYR A 102 11.51 22.86 -5.55
CA TYR A 102 12.07 22.91 -6.89
C TYR A 102 11.46 24.02 -7.73
N ARG A 103 12.22 24.44 -8.76
CA ARG A 103 11.78 25.38 -9.78
C ARG A 103 12.07 24.85 -11.16
N ILE A 104 11.13 25.05 -12.07
CA ILE A 104 11.25 24.81 -13.50
C ILE A 104 11.24 26.16 -14.17
N LEU A 105 12.38 26.61 -14.70
CA LEU A 105 12.56 27.94 -15.27
C LEU A 105 13.11 27.85 -16.68
N SER A 106 12.49 28.54 -17.65
CA SER A 106 13.03 28.68 -18.99
C SER A 106 13.50 30.10 -19.27
N LEU A 107 14.61 30.20 -19.96
CA LEU A 107 15.24 31.47 -20.36
C LEU A 107 15.51 31.45 -21.87
N PRO A 108 15.28 32.58 -22.58
CA PRO A 108 15.77 32.75 -23.95
C PRO A 108 17.30 32.95 -23.94
N ASP A 109 17.99 32.31 -24.87
CA ASP A 109 19.44 32.40 -25.03
C ASP A 109 19.85 32.34 -26.52
N ASN A 110 20.11 33.48 -27.16
CA ASN A 110 20.61 33.55 -28.54
C ASN A 110 19.82 32.66 -29.53
N GLY A 111 18.51 32.75 -29.51
CA GLY A 111 17.60 32.01 -30.42
C GLY A 111 17.30 30.57 -30.06
N ARG A 112 17.69 30.13 -28.86
CA ARG A 112 17.36 28.82 -28.23
C ARG A 112 16.71 29.01 -26.88
N THR A 113 16.20 27.92 -26.29
CA THR A 113 15.67 27.87 -24.94
C THR A 113 16.64 27.17 -24.01
N LEU A 114 16.96 27.80 -22.88
CA LEU A 114 17.57 27.16 -21.73
C LEU A 114 16.47 26.80 -20.73
N LEU A 115 16.27 25.53 -20.46
CA LEU A 115 15.36 25.04 -19.43
C LEU A 115 16.18 24.61 -18.22
N ILE A 116 15.88 25.15 -17.04
CA ILE A 116 16.53 24.81 -15.77
C ILE A 116 15.56 24.00 -14.93
N LEU A 117 15.94 22.78 -14.58
CA LEU A 117 15.25 21.93 -13.62
C LEU A 117 16.03 21.99 -12.31
N ALA A 118 15.69 22.94 -11.46
CA ALA A 118 16.41 23.22 -10.22
C ALA A 118 15.69 22.63 -9.02
N GLY A 119 16.37 21.77 -8.27
CA GLY A 119 15.90 21.27 -6.97
C GLY A 119 16.71 21.81 -5.82
N GLY A 120 16.13 21.97 -4.65
CA GLY A 120 16.86 22.27 -3.42
C GLY A 120 17.83 21.15 -3.02
N MET A 121 17.65 19.95 -3.59
CA MET A 121 18.52 18.77 -3.51
C MET A 121 18.35 17.89 -4.76
N GLY A 122 19.17 16.86 -4.90
CA GLY A 122 19.10 15.97 -6.05
C GLY A 122 17.74 15.32 -6.28
N ARG A 123 17.11 14.85 -5.22
CA ARG A 123 15.76 14.22 -5.30
C ARG A 123 14.71 15.19 -5.85
N SER A 124 14.69 16.42 -5.38
CA SER A 124 13.70 17.39 -5.85
C SER A 124 13.94 17.83 -7.31
N THR A 125 15.15 17.66 -7.82
CA THR A 125 15.41 17.80 -9.26
C THR A 125 14.76 16.68 -10.08
N ILE A 126 14.67 15.45 -9.55
CA ILE A 126 13.90 14.36 -10.19
C ILE A 126 12.41 14.73 -10.21
N TYR A 127 11.88 15.33 -9.14
CA TYR A 127 10.48 15.80 -9.12
C TYR A 127 10.24 16.86 -10.19
N ALA A 128 11.15 17.83 -10.34
CA ALA A 128 11.08 18.85 -11.38
C ALA A 128 11.05 18.22 -12.78
N ALA A 129 11.84 17.17 -13.02
CA ALA A 129 11.85 16.47 -14.30
C ALA A 129 10.49 15.84 -14.61
N TYR A 130 9.88 15.09 -13.70
CA TYR A 130 8.55 14.52 -13.90
C TYR A 130 7.46 15.58 -14.03
N ASP A 131 7.50 16.64 -13.20
CA ASP A 131 6.49 17.70 -13.20
C ASP A 131 6.55 18.56 -14.47
N PHE A 132 7.71 18.73 -15.10
CA PHE A 132 7.84 19.34 -16.41
C PHE A 132 6.95 18.62 -17.43
N PHE A 133 7.02 17.29 -17.52
CA PHE A 133 6.20 16.53 -18.45
C PHE A 133 4.71 16.54 -18.09
N ARG A 134 4.38 16.59 -16.81
CA ARG A 134 3.01 16.77 -16.39
C ARG A 134 2.45 18.10 -16.86
N LYS A 135 3.16 19.20 -16.62
CA LYS A 135 2.72 20.56 -16.97
C LYS A 135 2.77 20.84 -18.48
N LYS A 136 3.79 20.37 -19.19
CA LYS A 136 4.05 20.73 -20.59
C LYS A 136 3.59 19.68 -21.60
N ALA A 137 3.57 18.41 -21.24
CA ALA A 137 3.15 17.32 -22.10
C ALA A 137 1.77 16.74 -21.73
N GLY A 138 1.25 17.00 -20.54
CA GLY A 138 0.02 16.41 -20.02
C GLY A 138 0.20 14.96 -19.59
N ALA A 139 1.41 14.57 -19.15
CA ALA A 139 1.66 13.28 -18.59
C ALA A 139 1.01 13.17 -17.19
N GLU A 140 0.39 12.03 -16.91
CA GLU A 140 -0.15 11.73 -15.58
C GLU A 140 0.41 10.39 -15.10
N TYR A 141 0.65 10.32 -13.82
CA TYR A 141 1.33 9.19 -13.20
C TYR A 141 0.45 8.58 -12.13
N PHE A 142 0.10 7.31 -12.28
CA PHE A 142 -0.69 6.58 -11.29
C PHE A 142 0.12 5.38 -10.80
N TRP A 143 -0.22 4.88 -9.63
CA TRP A 143 0.47 3.73 -9.05
C TRP A 143 0.48 2.51 -10.00
N ASP A 144 -0.60 2.31 -10.69
CA ASP A 144 -0.84 1.15 -11.54
C ASP A 144 -0.61 1.40 -13.04
N GLY A 145 -0.12 2.59 -13.41
CA GLY A 145 0.27 2.90 -14.79
C GLY A 145 0.30 4.39 -15.10
N ASP A 146 1.15 4.76 -16.05
CA ASP A 146 1.28 6.15 -16.49
C ASP A 146 0.40 6.41 -17.72
N VAL A 147 -0.16 7.61 -17.81
CA VAL A 147 -0.80 8.15 -19.02
C VAL A 147 0.18 9.14 -19.65
N ILE A 148 0.79 8.75 -20.76
CA ILE A 148 1.82 9.54 -21.43
C ILE A 148 1.37 9.87 -22.85
N PRO A 149 0.91 11.11 -23.10
CA PRO A 149 0.49 11.54 -24.43
C PRO A 149 1.66 11.53 -25.42
N LYS A 150 1.41 11.09 -26.65
CA LYS A 150 2.37 11.22 -27.75
C LYS A 150 2.24 12.58 -28.39
N ARG A 151 3.37 13.26 -28.60
CA ARG A 151 3.43 14.59 -29.22
C ARG A 151 4.63 14.64 -30.19
N ALA A 152 4.52 15.43 -31.24
CA ALA A 152 5.63 15.64 -32.17
C ALA A 152 6.78 16.46 -31.53
N SER A 153 6.46 17.36 -30.60
CA SER A 153 7.42 18.19 -29.87
C SER A 153 6.86 18.61 -28.52
N ILE A 154 7.76 19.06 -27.62
CA ILE A 154 7.40 19.67 -26.35
C ILE A 154 7.99 21.06 -26.30
N GLU A 155 7.16 22.08 -26.09
CA GLU A 155 7.60 23.44 -25.92
C GLU A 155 8.24 23.65 -24.54
N MET A 156 9.50 24.01 -24.51
CA MET A 156 10.25 24.29 -23.27
C MET A 156 10.16 25.76 -22.83
N ALA A 157 9.78 26.67 -23.72
CA ALA A 157 9.64 28.08 -23.39
C ALA A 157 8.46 28.37 -22.44
N GLY A 158 8.51 29.52 -21.77
CA GLY A 158 7.42 29.99 -20.90
C GLY A 158 7.25 29.17 -19.62
N CYS A 159 8.28 28.49 -19.13
CA CYS A 159 8.27 27.84 -17.82
C CYS A 159 8.78 28.81 -16.75
N ASP A 160 7.98 28.98 -15.70
CA ASP A 160 8.37 29.59 -14.43
C ASP A 160 7.45 29.04 -13.33
N PHE A 161 7.77 27.85 -12.83
CA PHE A 161 6.97 27.14 -11.84
C PHE A 161 7.84 26.83 -10.62
N THR A 162 7.43 27.32 -9.48
CA THR A 162 8.09 27.01 -8.18
C THR A 162 7.12 26.19 -7.34
N GLU A 163 7.59 25.07 -6.82
CA GLU A 163 6.82 24.18 -5.98
C GLU A 163 7.52 23.98 -4.64
N ARG A 164 6.75 23.95 -3.57
CA ARG A 164 7.23 23.76 -2.19
C ARG A 164 6.27 22.81 -1.47
N PRO A 165 6.78 21.71 -0.88
CA PRO A 165 5.91 20.82 -0.12
C PRO A 165 5.44 21.50 1.16
N HIS A 166 4.19 21.24 1.54
CA HIS A 166 3.68 21.64 2.85
C HIS A 166 4.33 20.78 3.94
N PHE A 167 4.26 19.44 3.81
CA PHE A 167 4.87 18.53 4.75
C PHE A 167 6.31 18.17 4.35
N GLN A 168 7.21 18.17 5.31
CA GLN A 168 8.62 17.80 5.11
C GLN A 168 8.78 16.32 4.74
N TYR A 169 8.04 15.42 5.41
CA TYR A 169 8.09 13.98 5.20
C TYR A 169 6.79 13.50 4.53
N ARG A 170 6.91 12.77 3.45
CA ARG A 170 5.79 12.23 2.68
C ARG A 170 6.21 10.87 2.16
N GLY A 171 5.42 9.82 2.46
CA GLY A 171 5.87 8.52 2.02
C GLY A 171 5.01 7.36 2.43
N LEU A 172 5.60 6.18 2.29
CA LEU A 172 4.97 4.90 2.59
C LEU A 172 5.85 4.07 3.51
N ARG A 173 5.18 3.35 4.40
CA ARG A 173 5.79 2.30 5.18
C ARG A 173 5.33 0.95 4.65
N TYR A 174 6.25 0.24 4.02
CA TYR A 174 6.00 -1.10 3.51
C TYR A 174 6.13 -2.12 4.61
N PHE A 175 5.14 -2.94 4.70
CA PHE A 175 5.03 -3.96 5.70
C PHE A 175 4.80 -5.32 5.01
N ALA A 176 5.07 -6.43 5.70
CA ALA A 176 4.93 -7.78 5.19
C ALA A 176 3.46 -8.18 5.01
N HIS A 177 2.97 -8.50 3.79
CA HIS A 177 1.56 -8.67 3.59
C HIS A 177 1.12 -9.64 2.52
N ARG A 178 -0.10 -9.97 2.54
CA ARG A 178 -0.80 -11.19 2.23
C ARG A 178 -1.94 -10.95 1.26
N GLY A 179 -1.81 -11.37 0.01
CA GLY A 179 -2.85 -11.26 -1.00
C GLY A 179 -2.34 -11.30 -2.41
N PRO A 180 -3.05 -10.68 -3.35
CA PRO A 180 -2.64 -10.69 -4.76
C PRO A 180 -1.29 -10.02 -4.97
N HIS A 181 -0.50 -10.54 -5.90
CA HIS A 181 0.85 -10.05 -6.22
C HIS A 181 0.91 -8.53 -6.43
N ARG A 182 -0.05 -7.96 -7.15
CA ARG A 182 -0.13 -6.52 -7.41
C ARG A 182 -0.03 -5.68 -6.13
N PHE A 183 -0.62 -6.15 -5.06
CA PHE A 183 -0.76 -5.41 -3.82
C PHE A 183 0.27 -5.76 -2.76
N HIS A 184 1.10 -6.76 -2.99
CA HIS A 184 1.93 -7.35 -1.94
C HIS A 184 3.40 -7.19 -2.19
N ALA A 185 4.01 -6.28 -1.46
CA ALA A 185 5.44 -5.99 -1.52
C ALA A 185 6.34 -7.21 -1.26
N GLU A 186 5.87 -8.18 -0.49
CA GLU A 186 6.62 -9.42 -0.22
C GLU A 186 6.80 -10.32 -1.43
N GLN A 187 5.95 -10.14 -2.44
CA GLN A 187 5.96 -10.94 -3.65
C GLN A 187 6.63 -10.20 -4.82
N TRP A 188 7.16 -9.01 -4.56
CA TRP A 188 7.75 -8.17 -5.59
C TRP A 188 9.21 -8.55 -5.82
N ASP A 189 9.57 -8.71 -7.09
CA ASP A 189 10.95 -8.81 -7.52
C ASP A 189 11.61 -7.43 -7.61
N PHE A 190 12.86 -7.38 -8.08
CA PHE A 190 13.59 -6.11 -8.17
C PHE A 190 12.95 -5.14 -9.18
N GLU A 191 12.37 -5.64 -10.28
CA GLU A 191 11.71 -4.78 -11.27
C GLU A 191 10.38 -4.21 -10.75
N ASP A 192 9.66 -4.96 -9.90
CA ASP A 192 8.48 -4.46 -9.20
C ASP A 192 8.86 -3.32 -8.25
N TRP A 193 9.90 -3.51 -7.45
CA TRP A 193 10.40 -2.48 -6.54
C TRP A 193 10.91 -1.23 -7.26
N LYS A 194 11.57 -1.38 -8.41
CA LYS A 194 11.99 -0.24 -9.22
C LYS A 194 10.78 0.59 -9.66
N ARG A 195 9.73 -0.07 -10.18
CA ARG A 195 8.49 0.61 -10.58
C ARG A 195 7.85 1.36 -9.40
N GLU A 196 7.85 0.74 -8.23
CA GLU A 196 7.31 1.34 -7.01
C GLU A 196 8.11 2.59 -6.60
N ILE A 197 9.42 2.50 -6.53
CA ILE A 197 10.31 3.61 -6.18
C ILE A 197 10.20 4.75 -7.19
N ASP A 198 10.17 4.44 -8.48
CA ASP A 198 9.99 5.45 -9.53
C ASP A 198 8.61 6.11 -9.45
N TRP A 199 7.54 5.36 -9.12
CA TRP A 199 6.24 5.93 -8.86
C TRP A 199 6.25 6.85 -7.64
N MET A 200 6.91 6.47 -6.55
CA MET A 200 7.08 7.35 -5.39
C MET A 200 7.69 8.70 -5.77
N LEU A 201 8.70 8.69 -6.63
CA LEU A 201 9.34 9.94 -7.13
C LEU A 201 8.39 10.75 -8.02
N LYS A 202 7.62 10.11 -8.89
CA LYS A 202 6.57 10.76 -9.70
C LYS A 202 5.51 11.43 -8.83
N LYS A 203 5.22 10.85 -7.68
CA LYS A 203 4.30 11.38 -6.66
C LYS A 203 4.99 12.29 -5.63
N ARG A 204 6.29 12.52 -5.80
CA ARG A 204 7.07 13.43 -4.95
C ARG A 204 7.11 12.98 -3.48
N PHE A 205 7.05 11.68 -3.24
CA PHE A 205 7.33 11.07 -1.94
C PHE A 205 8.82 11.04 -1.68
N ASN A 206 9.21 11.13 -0.40
CA ASN A 206 10.61 11.14 0.02
C ASN A 206 10.95 10.13 1.12
N LEU A 207 9.95 9.62 1.82
CA LEU A 207 10.16 8.67 2.92
C LEU A 207 9.78 7.26 2.47
N PHE A 208 10.79 6.40 2.36
CA PHE A 208 10.69 5.01 1.94
C PHE A 208 11.02 4.09 3.13
N MET A 209 10.00 3.63 3.86
CA MET A 209 10.18 2.82 5.05
C MET A 209 10.02 1.34 4.69
N LEU A 210 11.10 0.69 4.29
CA LEU A 210 11.10 -0.71 3.89
C LEU A 210 11.26 -1.64 5.10
N ARG A 211 10.20 -2.34 5.44
CA ARG A 211 10.18 -3.33 6.53
C ARG A 211 10.39 -4.76 6.03
N THR A 212 9.98 -5.05 4.81
CA THR A 212 10.09 -6.36 4.16
C THR A 212 11.55 -6.73 3.91
N GLY A 213 11.92 -7.98 4.09
CA GLY A 213 13.19 -8.53 3.63
C GLY A 213 14.40 -8.21 4.52
N ILE A 214 14.20 -8.07 5.83
CA ILE A 214 15.34 -8.00 6.78
C ILE A 214 15.82 -9.38 7.26
N ASP A 215 15.28 -10.42 6.67
CA ASP A 215 15.42 -11.79 7.14
C ASP A 215 16.87 -12.29 7.24
N ASP A 216 17.75 -11.89 6.33
CA ASP A 216 19.15 -12.33 6.32
C ASP A 216 20.08 -11.46 7.18
N LEU A 217 19.55 -10.43 7.84
CA LEU A 217 20.33 -9.55 8.70
C LEU A 217 21.00 -10.30 9.86
N PHE A 218 20.32 -11.30 10.41
CA PHE A 218 20.87 -12.17 11.44
C PHE A 218 22.05 -12.99 10.93
N GLN A 219 21.95 -13.54 9.72
CA GLN A 219 23.05 -14.28 9.10
C GLN A 219 24.27 -13.40 8.93
N ARG A 220 24.09 -12.17 8.46
CA ARG A 220 25.16 -11.18 8.27
C ARG A 220 25.75 -10.71 9.60
N ALA A 221 24.91 -10.44 10.60
CA ALA A 221 25.36 -9.94 11.89
C ALA A 221 26.06 -10.99 12.74
N PHE A 222 25.56 -12.20 12.78
CA PHE A 222 26.01 -13.23 13.69
C PHE A 222 26.74 -14.38 12.99
N GLY A 223 26.95 -14.31 11.67
CA GLY A 223 27.58 -15.39 10.92
C GLY A 223 26.82 -16.71 11.00
N LEU A 224 25.50 -16.63 10.90
CA LEU A 224 24.66 -17.83 10.89
C LEU A 224 24.69 -18.50 9.51
N PRO A 225 24.50 -19.81 9.43
CA PRO A 225 24.38 -20.50 8.17
C PRO A 225 23.10 -20.06 7.45
N TYR A 226 23.19 -19.99 6.12
CA TYR A 226 21.99 -19.87 5.29
C TYR A 226 21.34 -21.24 5.15
N PRO A 227 19.99 -21.32 5.11
CA PRO A 227 19.30 -22.52 4.67
C PRO A 227 19.74 -22.93 3.27
N PRO A 228 19.67 -24.21 2.90
CA PRO A 228 19.94 -24.64 1.52
C PRO A 228 19.07 -23.88 0.51
N GLU A 229 19.63 -23.50 -0.63
CA GLU A 229 18.92 -22.71 -1.66
C GLU A 229 17.73 -23.45 -2.28
N ASP A 230 17.78 -24.77 -2.27
CA ASP A 230 16.74 -25.70 -2.76
C ASP A 230 15.98 -26.39 -1.62
N GLY A 231 16.25 -25.97 -0.38
CA GLY A 231 15.65 -26.53 0.84
C GLY A 231 14.48 -25.73 1.36
N VAL A 232 13.79 -26.32 2.33
CA VAL A 232 12.73 -25.65 3.09
C VAL A 232 13.38 -24.73 4.12
N ASP A 233 12.90 -23.50 4.21
CA ASP A 233 13.26 -22.63 5.33
C ASP A 233 12.76 -23.28 6.63
N PRO A 234 13.64 -23.63 7.58
CA PRO A 234 13.25 -24.35 8.81
C PRO A 234 12.33 -23.53 9.72
N ASP A 235 12.30 -22.22 9.53
CA ASP A 235 11.44 -21.32 10.29
C ASP A 235 10.10 -21.03 9.56
N ALA A 236 9.84 -21.64 8.40
CA ALA A 236 8.60 -21.50 7.66
C ALA A 236 7.54 -22.51 8.10
N GLU A 237 6.30 -22.05 8.24
CA GLU A 237 5.12 -22.87 8.48
C GLU A 237 4.20 -22.86 7.26
N PRO A 238 4.32 -23.80 6.31
CA PRO A 238 3.73 -23.68 4.97
C PRO A 238 2.21 -23.55 4.95
N ARG A 239 1.48 -24.20 5.86
CA ARG A 239 0.01 -24.15 5.86
C ARG A 239 -0.59 -23.13 6.83
N SER A 240 0.24 -22.42 7.57
CA SER A 240 -0.21 -21.36 8.47
C SER A 240 0.20 -20.01 7.92
N TYR A 241 -0.39 -18.96 8.51
CA TYR A 241 0.09 -17.63 8.27
C TYR A 241 1.55 -17.51 8.71
N ASN A 242 2.37 -17.07 7.78
CA ASN A 242 3.78 -16.82 8.01
C ASN A 242 4.13 -15.40 7.55
N ASP A 243 4.59 -14.56 8.45
CA ASP A 243 5.04 -13.20 8.17
C ASP A 243 6.47 -13.14 7.61
N ARG A 244 7.13 -14.30 7.46
CA ARG A 244 8.36 -14.43 6.69
C ARG A 244 8.04 -14.81 5.26
N THR A 245 8.59 -14.04 4.35
CA THR A 245 8.46 -14.29 2.92
C THR A 245 9.39 -15.43 2.52
N SER A 246 8.90 -16.64 2.53
CA SER A 246 9.70 -17.82 2.20
C SER A 246 9.54 -18.31 0.75
N PHE A 247 9.18 -17.43 -0.17
CA PHE A 247 9.04 -17.81 -1.59
C PHE A 247 10.39 -18.05 -2.26
N TRP A 248 11.37 -17.20 -1.97
CA TRP A 248 12.74 -17.31 -2.48
C TRP A 248 13.72 -17.67 -1.37
N PRO A 249 14.91 -18.19 -1.70
CA PRO A 249 15.94 -18.46 -0.72
C PRO A 249 16.32 -17.21 0.08
N LEU A 250 16.65 -17.39 1.35
CA LEU A 250 17.00 -16.32 2.26
C LEU A 250 18.13 -15.42 1.73
N LYS A 251 19.13 -16.05 1.10
CA LYS A 251 20.26 -15.33 0.47
C LYS A 251 19.81 -14.42 -0.68
N TYR A 252 18.86 -14.89 -1.51
CA TYR A 252 18.28 -14.08 -2.58
C TYR A 252 17.50 -12.89 -2.01
N ARG A 253 16.69 -13.11 -0.99
CA ARG A 253 15.90 -12.04 -0.32
C ARG A 253 16.81 -10.96 0.28
N GLY A 254 17.94 -11.36 0.89
CA GLY A 254 18.92 -10.41 1.40
C GLY A 254 19.58 -9.57 0.29
N GLU A 255 19.91 -10.20 -0.84
CA GLU A 255 20.46 -9.47 -2.01
C GLU A 255 19.40 -8.55 -2.64
N LEU A 256 18.15 -9.00 -2.74
CA LEU A 256 17.04 -8.18 -3.20
C LEU A 256 16.88 -6.92 -2.35
N ARG A 257 16.85 -7.06 -1.02
CA ARG A 257 16.79 -5.92 -0.09
C ARG A 257 17.94 -4.94 -0.32
N LYS A 258 19.16 -5.44 -0.42
CA LYS A 258 20.35 -4.61 -0.65
C LYS A 258 20.22 -3.77 -1.92
N ARG A 259 19.77 -4.36 -3.01
CA ARG A 259 19.58 -3.67 -4.30
C ARG A 259 18.43 -2.67 -4.26
N VAL A 260 17.32 -3.02 -3.62
CA VAL A 260 16.18 -2.12 -3.46
C VAL A 260 16.58 -0.87 -2.67
N LEU A 261 17.28 -1.03 -1.56
CA LEU A 261 17.73 0.10 -0.74
C LEU A 261 18.82 0.94 -1.44
N ALA A 262 19.71 0.31 -2.19
CA ALA A 262 20.69 1.03 -3.00
C ALA A 262 20.01 1.88 -4.09
N TYR A 263 19.02 1.32 -4.78
CA TYR A 263 18.24 2.00 -5.81
C TYR A 263 17.46 3.20 -5.24
N ALA A 264 16.82 3.02 -4.09
CA ALA A 264 16.11 4.09 -3.40
C ALA A 264 17.04 5.23 -2.95
N ARG A 265 18.23 4.87 -2.40
CA ARG A 265 19.22 5.83 -1.92
C ARG A 265 19.84 6.62 -3.07
N GLU A 266 20.17 5.98 -4.19
CA GLU A 266 20.69 6.65 -5.38
C GLU A 266 19.75 7.76 -5.87
N ARG A 267 18.45 7.59 -5.62
CA ARG A 267 17.39 8.56 -5.92
C ARG A 267 17.09 9.55 -4.80
N GLY A 268 17.87 9.49 -3.72
CA GLY A 268 17.76 10.41 -2.59
C GLY A 268 16.58 10.16 -1.66
N LEU A 269 15.92 9.01 -1.73
CA LEU A 269 14.86 8.65 -0.80
C LEU A 269 15.44 8.43 0.61
N ILE A 270 14.67 8.82 1.62
CA ILE A 270 15.01 8.64 3.03
C ILE A 270 14.53 7.26 3.45
N HIS A 271 15.45 6.40 3.86
CA HIS A 271 15.16 5.13 4.49
C HIS A 271 15.62 5.19 5.95
N PRO A 272 14.70 5.29 6.91
CA PRO A 272 15.06 5.22 8.32
C PRO A 272 15.64 3.85 8.64
N GLU A 273 16.68 3.82 9.47
CA GLU A 273 17.12 2.58 10.06
C GLU A 273 16.02 2.04 10.98
N ASP A 274 15.63 0.81 10.79
CA ASP A 274 14.56 0.16 11.52
C ASP A 274 15.07 -1.09 12.23
N THR A 275 15.60 -0.89 13.44
CA THR A 275 16.04 -1.96 14.32
C THR A 275 15.01 -2.35 15.37
N GLY A 276 13.83 -1.75 15.37
CA GLY A 276 12.77 -1.99 16.33
C GLY A 276 12.31 -3.46 16.48
N THR A 277 13.23 -4.37 16.37
CA THR A 277 13.03 -5.79 16.09
C THR A 277 13.20 -6.69 17.30
N ILE A 278 13.71 -6.18 18.40
CA ILE A 278 14.07 -7.02 19.58
C ILE A 278 12.90 -7.85 20.05
N THR A 279 11.71 -7.33 19.93
CA THR A 279 10.52 -7.89 20.56
C THR A 279 9.31 -7.93 19.66
N HIS A 280 9.41 -7.31 18.48
CA HIS A 280 8.28 -7.28 17.58
C HIS A 280 8.23 -8.55 16.73
N TRP A 281 7.03 -9.07 16.52
CA TRP A 281 6.79 -10.31 15.79
C TRP A 281 7.19 -10.29 14.31
N TYR A 282 7.43 -9.12 13.72
CA TYR A 282 7.93 -8.99 12.35
C TYR A 282 9.38 -9.43 12.16
N SER A 283 10.12 -9.51 13.22
CA SER A 283 11.55 -9.78 13.19
C SER A 283 11.84 -10.98 14.04
N HIS A 284 11.39 -12.11 13.55
CA HIS A 284 11.68 -13.37 14.22
C HIS A 284 13.16 -13.60 14.24
N THR A 285 13.68 -13.79 15.44
CA THR A 285 15.03 -14.33 15.60
C THR A 285 15.07 -15.73 15.00
N PRO A 286 15.94 -16.01 14.01
CA PRO A 286 16.02 -17.34 13.42
C PRO A 286 16.33 -18.43 14.45
N SER A 287 15.78 -19.62 14.26
CA SER A 287 16.08 -20.77 15.14
C SER A 287 17.59 -21.08 15.19
N SER A 288 18.29 -20.89 14.09
CA SER A 288 19.75 -21.03 14.00
C SER A 288 20.53 -20.07 14.92
N PHE A 289 19.95 -18.92 15.28
CA PHE A 289 20.55 -18.02 16.25
C PHE A 289 20.61 -18.67 17.64
N TYR A 290 19.50 -19.22 18.10
CA TYR A 290 19.45 -19.90 19.41
C TYR A 290 20.24 -21.20 19.45
N GLN A 291 20.34 -21.91 18.32
CA GLN A 291 21.22 -23.06 18.19
C GLN A 291 22.69 -22.68 18.39
N LYS A 292 23.10 -21.52 17.84
CA LYS A 292 24.47 -21.00 17.99
C LYS A 292 24.70 -20.34 19.34
N HIS A 293 23.66 -19.78 19.95
CA HIS A 293 23.71 -19.06 21.22
C HIS A 293 22.68 -19.62 22.22
N PRO A 294 22.84 -20.86 22.72
CA PRO A 294 21.84 -21.53 23.53
C PRO A 294 21.62 -20.87 24.89
N ASP A 295 22.57 -20.07 25.33
CA ASP A 295 22.57 -19.33 26.59
C ASP A 295 22.13 -17.87 26.42
N PHE A 296 21.59 -17.49 25.25
CA PHE A 296 21.12 -16.13 25.03
C PHE A 296 19.92 -15.80 25.94
N PRO A 297 19.92 -14.63 26.60
CA PRO A 297 18.89 -14.28 27.56
C PRO A 297 17.53 -14.06 26.87
N VAL A 298 16.55 -14.85 27.26
CA VAL A 298 15.18 -14.77 26.75
C VAL A 298 14.18 -14.78 27.88
N THR A 299 13.07 -14.05 27.73
CA THR A 299 11.95 -14.13 28.68
C THR A 299 10.99 -15.23 28.23
N ARG A 300 10.63 -16.12 29.14
CA ARG A 300 9.71 -17.25 28.86
C ARG A 300 8.25 -16.94 29.18
N ASP A 301 7.95 -15.86 29.88
CA ASP A 301 6.65 -15.62 30.52
C ASP A 301 5.72 -14.76 29.65
N GLN A 302 5.97 -14.68 28.34
CA GLN A 302 5.17 -13.83 27.50
C GLN A 302 3.95 -14.53 26.92
N LYS A 303 2.80 -14.09 27.36
CA LYS A 303 1.54 -14.41 26.70
C LYS A 303 1.44 -13.57 25.40
N SER A 304 2.03 -14.05 24.31
CA SER A 304 1.69 -13.52 23.00
C SER A 304 0.42 -14.19 22.52
N GLY A 305 -0.53 -13.43 22.02
CA GLY A 305 -1.72 -13.97 21.35
C GLY A 305 -1.39 -14.66 20.02
N TYR A 306 -0.15 -14.51 19.55
CA TYR A 306 0.34 -15.08 18.31
C TYR A 306 1.22 -16.30 18.63
N LYS A 307 0.87 -17.44 18.05
CA LYS A 307 1.70 -18.64 18.07
C LYS A 307 2.83 -18.45 17.06
N LEU A 308 3.91 -17.81 17.47
CA LEU A 308 5.09 -17.67 16.66
C LEU A 308 6.00 -18.88 16.85
N ALA A 309 6.63 -19.33 15.78
CA ALA A 309 7.53 -20.50 15.79
C ALA A 309 8.70 -20.34 16.77
N SER A 310 9.14 -19.11 17.06
CA SER A 310 10.04 -18.79 18.16
C SER A 310 9.32 -17.89 19.15
N ALA A 311 8.70 -18.48 20.16
CA ALA A 311 8.08 -17.72 21.25
C ALA A 311 9.11 -17.05 22.19
N ALA A 312 10.40 -17.20 21.92
CA ALA A 312 11.47 -16.62 22.70
C ALA A 312 11.61 -15.13 22.40
N ILE A 313 11.37 -14.29 23.37
CA ILE A 313 11.59 -12.85 23.31
C ILE A 313 12.84 -12.52 24.11
N TRP A 314 13.70 -11.69 23.55
CA TRP A 314 14.93 -11.27 24.18
C TRP A 314 14.65 -10.55 25.50
N ASP A 315 15.44 -10.88 26.51
CA ASP A 315 15.32 -10.22 27.82
C ASP A 315 15.88 -8.80 27.74
N ILE A 316 15.00 -7.81 27.79
CA ILE A 316 15.36 -6.39 27.67
C ILE A 316 16.11 -5.84 28.89
N GLU A 317 16.14 -6.54 30.02
CA GLU A 317 16.90 -6.16 31.19
C GLU A 317 18.35 -6.64 31.15
N HIS A 318 18.68 -7.53 30.21
CA HIS A 318 20.01 -8.12 30.10
C HIS A 318 20.88 -7.37 29.07
N GLU A 319 22.10 -6.97 29.46
CA GLU A 319 23.01 -6.20 28.59
C GLU A 319 23.35 -6.90 27.27
N ARG A 320 23.46 -8.22 27.22
CA ARG A 320 23.69 -8.99 25.98
C ARG A 320 22.59 -8.77 24.93
N THR A 321 21.37 -8.46 25.36
CA THR A 321 20.27 -8.08 24.44
C THR A 321 20.62 -6.80 23.69
N TRP A 322 21.15 -5.81 24.41
CA TRP A 322 21.50 -4.53 23.82
C TRP A 322 22.74 -4.61 22.95
N ASP A 323 23.72 -5.43 23.31
CA ASP A 323 24.88 -5.74 22.47
C ASP A 323 24.45 -6.37 21.15
N ALA A 324 23.54 -7.33 21.19
CA ALA A 324 23.00 -7.97 20.00
C ALA A 324 22.15 -7.02 19.16
N TYR A 325 21.32 -6.20 19.79
CA TYR A 325 20.53 -5.16 19.14
C TYR A 325 21.43 -4.20 18.32
N TRP A 326 22.44 -3.66 18.96
CA TRP A 326 23.34 -2.75 18.29
C TRP A 326 24.20 -3.42 17.23
N LYS A 327 24.52 -4.67 17.39
CA LYS A 327 25.18 -5.45 16.35
C LYS A 327 24.32 -5.60 15.09
N LEU A 328 23.00 -5.79 15.26
CA LEU A 328 22.06 -5.77 14.13
C LEU A 328 22.03 -4.38 13.46
N THR A 329 21.89 -3.31 14.24
CA THR A 329 21.88 -1.93 13.75
C THR A 329 23.16 -1.59 12.98
N GLU A 330 24.31 -1.89 13.53
CA GLU A 330 25.59 -1.65 12.87
C GLU A 330 25.74 -2.45 11.58
N THR A 331 25.25 -3.68 11.60
CA THR A 331 25.27 -4.52 10.40
C THR A 331 24.33 -3.96 9.34
N HIS A 332 23.14 -3.50 9.73
CA HIS A 332 22.21 -2.84 8.82
C HIS A 332 22.86 -1.60 8.17
N ILE A 333 23.49 -0.74 8.96
CA ILE A 333 24.17 0.47 8.48
C ILE A 333 25.30 0.11 7.52
N ARG A 334 26.14 -0.87 7.86
CA ARG A 334 27.24 -1.34 7.02
C ARG A 334 26.77 -1.88 5.66
N GLU A 335 25.69 -2.68 5.66
CA GLU A 335 25.17 -3.34 4.45
C GLU A 335 24.33 -2.42 3.57
N PHE A 336 23.57 -1.53 4.19
CA PHE A 336 22.56 -0.72 3.51
C PHE A 336 22.84 0.78 3.55
N GLY A 337 23.87 1.23 4.30
CA GLY A 337 24.31 2.62 4.42
C GLY A 337 23.73 3.36 5.62
N GLU A 338 24.39 4.47 5.94
CA GLU A 338 24.05 5.31 7.07
C GLU A 338 22.67 5.96 6.90
N PRO A 339 21.78 5.83 7.88
CA PRO A 339 20.46 6.43 7.83
C PRO A 339 20.49 7.91 8.20
N ARG A 340 19.50 8.66 7.70
CA ARG A 340 19.30 10.08 8.11
C ARG A 340 18.47 10.20 9.39
N MET A 341 17.81 9.13 9.80
CA MET A 341 17.03 9.02 11.03
C MET A 341 16.95 7.56 11.45
N PHE A 342 16.66 7.33 12.72
CA PHE A 342 16.42 6.00 13.25
C PHE A 342 14.93 5.81 13.53
N HIS A 343 14.44 4.63 13.34
CA HIS A 343 13.05 4.30 13.56
C HIS A 343 12.92 3.13 14.52
N THR A 344 11.99 3.22 15.47
CA THR A 344 11.59 2.09 16.29
C THR A 344 10.07 2.00 16.39
N ILE A 345 9.54 0.80 16.28
CA ILE A 345 8.18 0.46 16.63
C ILE A 345 8.09 0.01 18.09
N GLY A 346 9.22 -0.07 18.74
CA GLY A 346 9.35 -0.38 20.14
C GLY A 346 8.98 -1.82 20.51
N LEU A 347 8.22 -1.94 21.58
CA LEU A 347 7.88 -3.19 22.24
C LEU A 347 6.39 -3.52 22.05
N ALA A 348 5.82 -3.13 20.92
CA ALA A 348 4.40 -3.23 20.64
C ALA A 348 3.84 -4.64 20.87
N GLU A 349 2.61 -4.69 21.30
CA GLU A 349 1.81 -5.91 21.50
C GLU A 349 2.37 -6.90 22.54
N ARG A 350 3.41 -6.50 23.27
CA ARG A 350 4.07 -7.37 24.27
C ARG A 350 3.82 -6.89 25.69
N THR A 351 3.76 -7.86 26.58
CA THR A 351 3.69 -7.63 28.02
C THR A 351 4.95 -8.16 28.66
N PHE A 352 5.70 -7.33 29.38
CA PHE A 352 6.99 -7.65 29.97
C PHE A 352 6.93 -7.82 31.49
N GLY A 353 5.85 -7.40 32.14
CA GLY A 353 5.69 -7.44 33.56
C GLY A 353 4.50 -8.29 34.00
N ALA A 354 4.45 -8.59 35.28
CA ALA A 354 3.34 -9.29 35.91
C ALA A 354 2.06 -8.40 35.94
N ASP A 355 2.24 -7.09 35.97
CA ASP A 355 1.16 -6.11 36.00
C ASP A 355 1.45 -4.93 35.05
N GLU A 356 0.50 -3.98 34.92
CA GLU A 356 0.61 -2.81 34.05
C GLU A 356 1.76 -1.88 34.44
N ARG A 357 2.05 -1.73 35.73
CA ARG A 357 3.09 -0.85 36.24
C ARG A 357 4.48 -1.42 35.93
N GLU A 358 4.70 -2.69 36.16
CA GLU A 358 5.95 -3.37 35.84
C GLU A 358 6.17 -3.36 34.31
N ASN A 359 5.12 -3.62 33.53
CA ASN A 359 5.18 -3.54 32.09
C ASN A 359 5.62 -2.16 31.59
N LEU A 360 5.05 -1.08 32.15
CA LEU A 360 5.45 0.28 31.83
C LEU A 360 6.92 0.53 32.16
N GLN A 361 7.38 0.15 33.36
CA GLN A 361 8.77 0.37 33.78
C GLN A 361 9.78 -0.34 32.89
N ARG A 362 9.49 -1.59 32.49
CA ARG A 362 10.35 -2.35 31.58
C ARG A 362 10.39 -1.74 30.18
N LYS A 363 9.26 -1.27 29.66
CA LYS A 363 9.21 -0.55 28.37
C LYS A 363 9.98 0.77 28.42
N LEU A 364 9.82 1.55 29.49
CA LEU A 364 10.63 2.76 29.70
C LEU A 364 12.12 2.47 29.74
N HIS A 365 12.53 1.40 30.42
CA HIS A 365 13.92 0.94 30.43
C HIS A 365 14.44 0.67 29.02
N ALA A 366 13.68 -0.04 28.19
CA ALA A 366 14.08 -0.34 26.81
C ALA A 366 14.24 0.94 25.98
N TYR A 367 13.32 1.89 26.05
CA TYR A 367 13.43 3.15 25.34
C TYR A 367 14.62 3.99 25.81
N ARG A 368 14.91 4.02 27.12
CA ARG A 368 16.14 4.66 27.65
C ARG A 368 17.41 4.03 27.08
N LYS A 369 17.48 2.71 27.04
CA LYS A 369 18.63 1.98 26.46
C LYS A 369 18.80 2.29 24.96
N ILE A 370 17.72 2.32 24.19
CA ILE A 370 17.80 2.70 22.77
C ILE A 370 18.36 4.12 22.62
N GLN A 371 17.85 5.08 23.40
CA GLN A 371 18.30 6.45 23.34
C GLN A 371 19.76 6.62 23.81
N GLU A 372 20.16 5.96 24.88
CA GLU A 372 21.50 6.04 25.43
C GLU A 372 22.57 5.72 24.37
N VAL A 373 22.41 4.61 23.66
CA VAL A 373 23.38 4.20 22.65
C VAL A 373 23.25 5.03 21.38
N LEU A 374 22.03 5.37 20.97
CA LEU A 374 21.78 6.26 19.82
C LEU A 374 22.46 7.63 20.02
N ARG A 375 22.25 8.26 21.17
CA ARG A 375 22.83 9.59 21.45
C ARG A 375 24.35 9.56 21.58
N ARG A 376 24.93 8.43 22.00
CA ARG A 376 26.39 8.26 22.04
C ARG A 376 27.02 8.18 20.66
N ARG A 377 26.35 7.50 19.73
CA ARG A 377 26.89 7.24 18.39
C ARG A 377 26.41 8.21 17.32
N TYR A 378 25.17 8.65 17.43
CA TYR A 378 24.48 9.51 16.49
C TYR A 378 23.76 10.64 17.25
N PRO A 379 24.50 11.59 17.86
CA PRO A 379 23.95 12.56 18.79
C PRO A 379 22.84 13.43 18.18
N ASP A 380 22.95 13.73 16.90
CA ASP A 380 22.04 14.67 16.21
C ASP A 380 20.97 13.95 15.34
N ALA A 381 21.05 12.64 15.24
CA ALA A 381 20.08 11.91 14.42
C ALA A 381 18.68 11.88 15.06
N PRO A 382 17.61 12.21 14.33
CA PRO A 382 16.26 12.09 14.84
C PRO A 382 15.89 10.62 15.11
N LEU A 383 15.16 10.39 16.21
CA LEU A 383 14.52 9.13 16.51
C LEU A 383 13.03 9.22 16.15
N LEU A 384 12.59 8.43 15.20
CA LEU A 384 11.20 8.27 14.83
C LEU A 384 10.56 7.16 15.67
N ILE A 385 9.61 7.51 16.52
CA ILE A 385 8.86 6.55 17.35
C ILE A 385 7.51 6.30 16.72
N ALA A 386 7.25 5.05 16.36
CA ALA A 386 5.95 4.65 15.87
C ALA A 386 4.95 4.46 17.02
N SER A 387 3.77 5.03 16.90
CA SER A 387 2.75 5.03 17.95
C SER A 387 2.09 3.67 18.19
N TRP A 388 2.33 2.67 17.35
CA TRP A 388 1.68 1.36 17.50
C TRP A 388 1.89 0.74 18.88
N ASP A 389 3.09 0.87 19.45
CA ASP A 389 3.38 0.43 20.80
C ASP A 389 2.53 1.17 21.84
N LEU A 390 2.26 2.46 21.60
CA LEU A 390 1.54 3.33 22.52
C LEU A 390 0.03 3.07 22.54
N MET A 391 -0.50 2.32 21.60
CA MET A 391 -1.92 2.01 21.50
C MET A 391 -2.34 0.80 22.34
N PHE A 392 -1.40 -0.07 22.68
CA PHE A 392 -1.70 -1.33 23.36
C PHE A 392 -1.40 -1.27 24.84
N LYS A 393 -2.44 -1.45 25.67
CA LYS A 393 -2.37 -1.54 27.14
C LYS A 393 -1.81 -0.30 27.86
N TRP A 394 -1.65 0.82 27.14
CA TRP A 394 -1.20 2.07 27.71
C TRP A 394 -2.37 3.05 27.81
N LYS A 395 -2.47 3.76 28.95
CA LYS A 395 -3.37 4.90 29.11
C LYS A 395 -2.67 6.16 28.57
N ASN A 396 -3.43 7.21 28.30
CA ASN A 396 -2.86 8.48 27.83
C ASN A 396 -1.77 8.99 28.79
N ASP A 397 -1.99 8.89 30.09
CA ASP A 397 -1.00 9.29 31.10
C ASP A 397 0.30 8.50 31.02
N ASP A 398 0.23 7.19 30.70
CA ASP A 398 1.43 6.36 30.53
C ASP A 398 2.23 6.80 29.31
N VAL A 399 1.54 7.14 28.21
CA VAL A 399 2.16 7.67 27.01
C VAL A 399 2.80 9.03 27.28
N GLN A 400 2.10 9.92 27.98
CA GLN A 400 2.65 11.22 28.37
C GLN A 400 3.86 11.10 29.31
N ASN A 401 3.85 10.11 30.20
CA ASN A 401 5.01 9.82 31.06
C ASN A 401 6.20 9.29 30.23
N LEU A 402 5.96 8.44 29.24
CA LEU A 402 7.00 8.03 28.30
C LEU A 402 7.56 9.22 27.53
N LEU A 403 6.71 10.08 27.00
CA LEU A 403 7.13 11.23 26.18
C LEU A 403 8.01 12.23 26.96
N LYS A 404 7.90 12.31 28.29
CA LYS A 404 8.82 13.12 29.13
C LYS A 404 10.26 12.64 29.10
N GLU A 405 10.50 11.40 28.72
CA GLU A 405 11.84 10.82 28.59
C GLU A 405 12.57 11.25 27.30
N PHE A 406 11.86 11.91 26.37
CA PHE A 406 12.38 12.24 25.06
C PHE A 406 12.58 13.75 24.90
N ASP A 407 13.64 14.09 24.17
CA ASP A 407 13.89 15.45 23.71
C ASP A 407 13.05 15.73 22.43
N PRO A 408 12.11 16.69 22.47
CA PRO A 408 11.32 17.03 21.29
C PRO A 408 12.13 17.53 20.09
N GLN A 409 13.34 18.04 20.31
CA GLN A 409 14.21 18.50 19.22
C GLN A 409 14.83 17.34 18.44
N ARG A 410 14.83 16.13 19.00
CA ARG A 410 15.50 14.94 18.45
C ARG A 410 14.57 13.74 18.31
N THR A 411 13.28 13.93 18.55
CA THR A 411 12.28 12.86 18.50
C THR A 411 11.12 13.29 17.65
N ILE A 412 10.74 12.41 16.72
CA ILE A 412 9.56 12.59 15.86
C ILE A 412 8.59 11.46 16.19
N LEU A 413 7.33 11.80 16.40
CA LEU A 413 6.28 10.80 16.65
C LEU A 413 5.59 10.45 15.33
N LEU A 414 5.66 9.22 14.89
CA LEU A 414 4.83 8.73 13.79
C LEU A 414 3.53 8.17 14.37
N ASP A 415 2.48 8.95 14.29
CA ASP A 415 1.16 8.53 14.77
C ASP A 415 0.44 7.69 13.71
N TYR A 416 0.58 6.37 13.79
CA TYR A 416 -0.07 5.44 12.88
C TYR A 416 -1.59 5.46 12.92
N ALA A 417 -2.15 5.95 14.00
CA ALA A 417 -3.56 5.93 14.29
C ALA A 417 -4.18 7.33 14.25
N ALA A 418 -3.54 8.28 13.58
CA ALA A 418 -4.05 9.64 13.46
C ALA A 418 -5.42 9.73 12.77
N ASP A 419 -5.77 8.72 11.96
CA ASP A 419 -7.05 8.57 11.26
C ASP A 419 -8.13 7.81 12.05
N LEU A 420 -7.96 7.57 13.35
CA LEU A 420 -8.99 6.96 14.21
C LEU A 420 -10.32 7.72 14.13
N LEU A 421 -11.45 7.01 14.04
CA LEU A 421 -12.77 7.63 13.90
C LEU A 421 -13.24 8.35 15.18
N ASP A 422 -12.94 7.78 16.35
CA ASP A 422 -13.52 8.12 17.63
C ASP A 422 -12.61 8.93 18.56
N ARG A 423 -11.34 9.10 18.20
CA ARG A 423 -10.38 9.87 19.00
C ARG A 423 -9.24 10.43 18.13
N LYS A 424 -8.55 11.42 18.68
CA LYS A 424 -7.38 12.05 18.08
C LYS A 424 -6.16 11.75 18.96
N THR A 425 -5.49 10.65 18.67
CA THR A 425 -4.33 10.16 19.45
C THR A 425 -3.23 11.21 19.60
N TYR A 426 -2.94 11.95 18.54
CA TYR A 426 -1.94 13.01 18.57
C TYR A 426 -2.29 14.15 19.56
N GLN A 427 -3.58 14.40 19.81
CA GLN A 427 -4.03 15.35 20.84
C GLN A 427 -4.03 14.70 22.22
N ASP A 428 -4.57 13.48 22.34
CA ASP A 428 -4.66 12.75 23.61
C ASP A 428 -3.29 12.50 24.24
N TRP A 429 -2.25 12.30 23.42
CA TRP A 429 -0.88 12.04 23.86
C TRP A 429 -0.04 13.30 24.01
N ASP A 430 -0.62 14.48 23.89
CA ASP A 430 0.12 15.75 23.93
C ASP A 430 1.22 15.87 22.84
N ALA A 431 1.20 15.06 21.82
CA ALA A 431 2.11 15.19 20.68
C ALA A 431 1.84 16.50 19.93
N TYR A 432 0.57 16.80 19.74
CA TYR A 432 0.07 18.00 19.09
C TYR A 432 0.66 19.28 19.75
N LYS A 433 1.32 20.10 18.94
CA LYS A 433 1.98 21.35 19.34
C LYS A 433 3.20 21.21 20.30
N LYS A 434 3.57 20.02 20.71
CA LYS A 434 4.69 19.79 21.63
C LYS A 434 5.85 19.04 21.00
N PHE A 435 5.57 18.02 20.19
CA PHE A 435 6.57 17.22 19.50
C PHE A 435 6.42 17.40 18.00
N PRO A 436 7.54 17.38 17.25
CA PRO A 436 7.47 17.07 15.82
C PRO A 436 6.78 15.73 15.63
N TRP A 437 5.81 15.67 14.73
CA TRP A 437 5.07 14.46 14.49
C TRP A 437 4.71 14.26 13.02
N ILE A 438 4.36 13.05 12.66
CA ILE A 438 3.94 12.65 11.32
C ILE A 438 2.54 12.06 11.41
N PHE A 439 1.63 12.56 10.60
CA PHE A 439 0.30 12.02 10.47
C PHE A 439 0.37 10.71 9.70
N GLY A 440 -0.03 9.61 10.33
CA GLY A 440 -0.10 8.29 9.73
C GLY A 440 -1.53 7.91 9.36
N VAL A 441 -1.72 7.44 8.14
CA VAL A 441 -2.94 6.77 7.69
C VAL A 441 -2.70 5.27 7.75
N PHE A 442 -3.47 4.58 8.59
CA PHE A 442 -3.32 3.14 8.76
C PHE A 442 -4.30 2.38 7.85
N HIS A 443 -3.87 2.00 6.68
CA HIS A 443 -4.66 1.21 5.75
C HIS A 443 -4.49 -0.29 6.01
N ALA A 444 -5.07 -0.76 7.13
CA ALA A 444 -4.95 -2.13 7.61
C ALA A 444 -6.31 -2.84 7.70
N PHE A 445 -6.28 -4.14 7.96
CA PHE A 445 -7.45 -5.00 8.16
C PHE A 445 -8.48 -4.95 7.02
N ALA A 446 -8.07 -4.56 5.82
CA ALA A 446 -8.90 -4.68 4.66
C ALA A 446 -8.88 -6.15 4.22
N GLY A 447 -9.67 -6.96 4.88
CA GLY A 447 -9.66 -8.41 4.73
C GLY A 447 -9.67 -8.89 3.29
N ASP A 448 -10.16 -8.12 2.37
CA ASP A 448 -10.35 -8.55 0.99
C ASP A 448 -9.53 -7.73 0.00
N SER A 449 -8.54 -6.97 0.46
CA SER A 449 -7.80 -5.99 -0.34
C SER A 449 -8.74 -5.08 -1.15
N GLU A 450 -9.91 -4.79 -0.59
CA GLU A 450 -10.96 -4.00 -1.23
C GLU A 450 -10.72 -2.50 -1.03
N MET A 451 -11.36 -1.70 -1.85
CA MET A 451 -11.32 -0.26 -1.69
C MET A 451 -12.15 0.16 -0.48
N ARG A 452 -11.54 0.93 0.41
CA ARG A 452 -12.19 1.47 1.61
C ARG A 452 -11.54 2.78 2.00
N GLU A 453 -12.29 3.73 2.42
CA GLU A 453 -11.85 4.95 3.09
C GLU A 453 -13.03 5.89 3.36
N ASP A 454 -12.98 6.61 4.47
CA ASP A 454 -13.87 7.75 4.73
C ASP A 454 -13.09 9.06 4.49
N TYR A 455 -13.18 9.55 3.25
CA TYR A 455 -12.49 10.79 2.85
C TYR A 455 -12.92 12.01 3.67
N ARG A 456 -14.12 12.02 4.25
CA ARG A 456 -14.57 13.10 5.14
C ARG A 456 -13.72 13.16 6.42
N ILE A 457 -13.42 12.01 6.98
CA ILE A 457 -12.54 11.90 8.16
C ILE A 457 -11.11 12.30 7.80
N LEU A 458 -10.60 11.79 6.69
CA LEU A 458 -9.26 12.18 6.23
C LEU A 458 -9.15 13.68 6.00
N GLN A 459 -10.14 14.28 5.34
CA GLN A 459 -10.20 15.71 5.09
C GLN A 459 -10.13 16.53 6.40
N GLU A 460 -10.95 16.18 7.38
CA GLU A 460 -10.94 16.83 8.69
C GLU A 460 -9.56 16.71 9.35
N ARG A 461 -9.03 15.49 9.43
CA ARG A 461 -7.80 15.19 10.18
C ARG A 461 -6.55 15.74 9.52
N ILE A 462 -6.42 15.61 8.21
CA ILE A 462 -5.29 16.17 7.47
C ILE A 462 -5.35 17.70 7.50
N GLY A 463 -6.56 18.29 7.45
CA GLY A 463 -6.74 19.73 7.58
C GLY A 463 -6.26 20.26 8.93
N GLU A 464 -6.55 19.56 10.03
CA GLU A 464 -6.00 19.90 11.36
C GLU A 464 -4.49 19.74 11.42
N ALA A 465 -3.97 18.62 10.88
CA ALA A 465 -2.53 18.36 10.84
C ALA A 465 -1.77 19.44 10.06
N ALA A 466 -2.35 19.93 8.97
CA ALA A 466 -1.76 20.98 8.16
C ALA A 466 -1.71 22.36 8.87
N GLN A 467 -2.54 22.57 9.89
CA GLN A 467 -2.52 23.79 10.70
C GLN A 467 -1.53 23.71 11.88
N ASP A 468 -1.03 22.52 12.20
CA ASP A 468 -0.05 22.36 13.26
C ASP A 468 1.38 22.48 12.70
N PRO A 469 2.16 23.52 13.08
CA PRO A 469 3.54 23.67 12.60
C PRO A 469 4.47 22.54 13.06
N GLN A 470 4.08 21.75 14.04
CA GLN A 470 4.83 20.56 14.47
C GLN A 470 4.50 19.31 13.64
N CYS A 471 3.42 19.34 12.85
CA CYS A 471 3.15 18.23 11.94
C CYS A 471 4.08 18.31 10.73
N LEU A 472 5.11 17.47 10.73
CA LEU A 472 6.14 17.46 9.72
C LEU A 472 5.83 16.54 8.53
N GLY A 473 4.77 15.71 8.60
CA GLY A 473 4.61 14.72 7.56
C GLY A 473 3.26 14.05 7.46
N LEU A 474 3.08 13.40 6.29
CA LEU A 474 1.95 12.55 5.96
C LEU A 474 2.47 11.22 5.40
N VAL A 475 2.17 10.11 6.09
CA VAL A 475 2.64 8.78 5.73
C VAL A 475 1.49 7.81 5.64
N LEU A 476 1.43 7.06 4.56
CA LEU A 476 0.54 5.91 4.44
C LEU A 476 1.26 4.65 4.94
N TRP A 477 0.64 3.95 5.85
CA TRP A 477 1.05 2.62 6.23
C TRP A 477 0.06 1.58 5.67
N PRO A 478 0.30 1.07 4.46
CA PRO A 478 -0.50 -0.01 3.92
C PRO A 478 -0.06 -1.32 4.56
N GLU A 479 -0.80 -1.81 5.51
CA GLU A 479 -0.54 -3.15 6.02
C GLU A 479 -0.86 -4.21 4.98
N ILE A 480 -1.82 -3.93 4.11
CA ILE A 480 -2.23 -4.89 3.11
C ILE A 480 -1.85 -4.44 1.73
N SER A 481 -1.67 -3.18 1.45
CA SER A 481 -1.31 -2.85 0.10
C SER A 481 -1.92 -1.57 -0.45
N HIS A 482 -1.66 -1.39 -1.70
CA HIS A 482 -2.13 -0.30 -2.53
C HIS A 482 -3.50 -0.61 -3.17
N SER A 483 -4.42 -1.17 -2.41
CA SER A 483 -5.74 -1.55 -2.94
C SER A 483 -6.62 -0.37 -3.35
N ASN A 484 -6.28 0.85 -2.95
CA ASN A 484 -7.07 2.04 -3.25
C ASN A 484 -6.22 3.09 -3.97
N THR A 485 -6.23 3.06 -5.30
CA THR A 485 -5.45 3.98 -6.13
C THR A 485 -5.87 5.44 -5.95
N LEU A 486 -7.15 5.72 -5.75
CA LEU A 486 -7.64 7.08 -5.46
C LEU A 486 -7.07 7.61 -4.14
N LEU A 487 -6.98 6.77 -3.10
CA LEU A 487 -6.41 7.16 -1.81
C LEU A 487 -4.93 7.53 -1.94
N LEU A 488 -4.16 6.73 -2.68
CA LEU A 488 -2.74 7.01 -2.92
C LEU A 488 -2.54 8.38 -3.59
N GLU A 489 -3.34 8.66 -4.61
CA GLU A 489 -3.29 9.95 -5.33
C GLU A 489 -3.70 11.11 -4.43
N TYR A 490 -4.77 10.92 -3.65
CA TYR A 490 -5.28 11.94 -2.71
C TYR A 490 -4.25 12.28 -1.62
N LEU A 491 -3.61 11.28 -1.02
CA LEU A 491 -2.58 11.50 -0.02
C LEU A 491 -1.31 12.13 -0.62
N ALA A 492 -0.91 11.73 -1.81
CA ALA A 492 0.23 12.33 -2.50
C ALA A 492 0.00 13.82 -2.79
N ALA A 493 -1.18 14.19 -3.27
CA ALA A 493 -1.55 15.57 -3.53
C ALA A 493 -1.55 16.41 -2.24
N ASN A 494 -2.21 15.91 -1.19
CA ASN A 494 -2.30 16.62 0.09
C ASN A 494 -0.97 16.70 0.85
N GLY A 495 -0.01 15.84 0.54
CA GLY A 495 1.35 15.95 1.04
C GLY A 495 2.08 17.21 0.58
N TRP A 496 1.68 17.75 -0.58
CA TRP A 496 2.21 18.98 -1.16
C TRP A 496 1.31 20.18 -0.91
N HIS A 497 0.03 20.01 -1.18
CA HIS A 497 -0.97 21.08 -1.14
C HIS A 497 -2.19 20.58 -0.36
N PRO A 498 -2.22 20.73 0.97
CA PRO A 498 -3.34 20.28 1.79
C PRO A 498 -4.65 21.05 1.54
N ASP A 499 -4.65 22.04 0.66
CA ASP A 499 -5.83 22.67 0.10
C ASP A 499 -6.60 21.79 -0.90
N GLU A 500 -6.01 20.67 -1.35
CA GLU A 500 -6.63 19.63 -2.16
C GLU A 500 -7.64 18.73 -1.39
N LEU A 501 -8.06 19.14 -0.21
CA LEU A 501 -8.85 18.33 0.72
C LEU A 501 -10.26 17.96 0.23
N ASP A 502 -10.88 18.73 -0.68
CA ASP A 502 -12.18 18.37 -1.23
C ASP A 502 -12.08 17.10 -2.10
N ALA A 503 -12.39 15.95 -1.51
CA ALA A 503 -12.32 14.67 -2.19
C ALA A 503 -13.25 14.60 -3.42
N ASN A 504 -14.38 15.29 -3.44
CA ASN A 504 -15.26 15.31 -4.60
C ASN A 504 -14.66 16.11 -5.77
N ALA A 505 -14.04 17.26 -5.50
CA ALA A 505 -13.31 18.01 -6.51
C ALA A 505 -12.09 17.21 -7.01
N PHE A 506 -11.39 16.54 -6.10
CA PHE A 506 -10.25 15.69 -6.43
C PHE A 506 -10.61 14.54 -7.38
N VAL A 507 -11.75 13.86 -7.17
CA VAL A 507 -12.24 12.79 -8.07
C VAL A 507 -12.39 13.28 -9.52
N GLY A 508 -12.87 14.51 -9.72
CA GLY A 508 -12.99 15.07 -11.08
C GLY A 508 -11.63 15.15 -11.78
N ARG A 509 -10.61 15.67 -11.11
CA ARG A 509 -9.24 15.77 -11.66
C ARG A 509 -8.60 14.40 -11.86
N TYR A 510 -8.75 13.52 -10.90
CA TYR A 510 -8.29 12.13 -10.97
C TYR A 510 -8.84 11.43 -12.22
N CYS A 511 -10.15 11.52 -12.46
CA CYS A 511 -10.78 10.90 -13.61
C CYS A 511 -10.40 11.56 -14.95
N ALA A 512 -10.23 12.88 -14.97
CA ALA A 512 -9.82 13.60 -16.17
C ALA A 512 -8.40 13.22 -16.63
N GLY A 513 -7.48 13.01 -15.69
CA GLY A 513 -6.10 12.61 -16.01
C GLY A 513 -5.93 11.11 -16.28
N ARG A 514 -6.81 10.29 -15.73
CA ARG A 514 -6.64 8.82 -15.73
C ARG A 514 -7.28 8.13 -16.93
N TYR A 515 -8.41 8.64 -17.41
CA TYR A 515 -9.18 7.94 -18.44
C TYR A 515 -9.18 8.72 -19.76
N PRO A 516 -9.39 8.02 -20.91
CA PRO A 516 -9.56 8.68 -22.19
C PRO A 516 -10.71 9.70 -22.19
N ALA A 517 -10.63 10.67 -23.10
CA ALA A 517 -11.67 11.68 -23.29
C ALA A 517 -13.06 11.02 -23.49
N GLY A 518 -14.08 11.55 -22.84
CA GLY A 518 -15.45 11.00 -22.84
C GLY A 518 -15.70 9.93 -21.78
N MET A 519 -14.68 9.14 -21.42
CA MET A 519 -14.79 8.14 -20.37
C MET A 519 -14.59 8.73 -18.96
N GLY A 520 -13.77 9.78 -18.84
CA GLY A 520 -13.51 10.47 -17.59
C GLY A 520 -14.80 10.93 -16.89
N ALA A 521 -15.72 11.55 -17.62
CA ALA A 521 -16.99 12.03 -17.06
C ALA A 521 -17.94 10.89 -16.60
N VAL A 522 -17.88 9.72 -17.25
CA VAL A 522 -18.63 8.53 -16.82
C VAL A 522 -18.04 8.00 -15.51
N MET A 523 -16.71 7.83 -15.50
CA MET A 523 -16.01 7.32 -14.32
C MET A 523 -16.06 8.27 -13.13
N GLU A 524 -16.11 9.58 -13.35
CA GLU A 524 -16.33 10.55 -12.27
C GLU A 524 -17.67 10.33 -11.57
N LYS A 525 -18.74 10.08 -12.32
CA LYS A 525 -20.06 9.73 -11.72
C LYS A 525 -19.99 8.42 -10.96
N VAL A 526 -19.31 7.42 -11.53
CA VAL A 526 -19.09 6.12 -10.88
C VAL A 526 -18.35 6.30 -9.56
N TRP A 527 -17.21 6.98 -9.55
CA TRP A 527 -16.40 7.21 -8.36
C TRP A 527 -17.15 8.00 -7.29
N ARG A 528 -17.80 9.13 -7.64
CA ARG A 528 -18.59 9.91 -6.68
C ARG A 528 -19.72 9.10 -6.05
N SER A 529 -20.36 8.22 -6.83
CA SER A 529 -21.38 7.31 -6.32
C SER A 529 -20.82 6.18 -5.46
N PHE A 530 -19.56 5.79 -5.71
CA PHE A 530 -18.88 4.72 -5.02
C PHE A 530 -18.28 5.14 -3.66
N LEU A 531 -17.86 6.40 -3.48
CA LEU A 531 -17.23 6.86 -2.24
C LEU A 531 -18.05 6.51 -0.97
N PRO A 532 -19.37 6.68 -0.92
CA PRO A 532 -20.16 6.27 0.25
C PRO A 532 -20.13 4.75 0.51
N ILE A 533 -19.94 3.93 -0.53
CA ILE A 533 -19.82 2.47 -0.39
C ILE A 533 -18.44 2.14 0.20
N ALA A 534 -17.38 2.76 -0.30
CA ALA A 534 -16.04 2.60 0.27
C ALA A 534 -16.00 2.99 1.74
N ALA A 535 -16.63 4.10 2.12
CA ALA A 535 -16.68 4.62 3.49
C ALA A 535 -17.46 3.73 4.48
N THR A 536 -18.17 2.70 4.02
CA THR A 536 -18.83 1.76 4.92
C THR A 536 -17.86 0.92 5.73
N HIS A 537 -16.62 0.80 5.29
CA HIS A 537 -15.55 0.14 6.04
C HIS A 537 -14.40 1.09 6.32
N HIS A 538 -13.97 1.10 7.57
CA HIS A 538 -12.76 1.74 8.04
C HIS A 538 -12.06 0.76 8.98
N TRP A 539 -10.73 0.81 9.08
CA TRP A 539 -9.99 -0.13 9.92
C TRP A 539 -10.40 -0.08 11.40
N THR A 540 -10.85 1.07 11.89
CA THR A 540 -11.35 1.22 13.26
C THR A 540 -12.69 0.53 13.51
N HIS A 541 -13.45 0.21 12.48
CA HIS A 541 -14.64 -0.62 12.63
C HIS A 541 -14.29 -2.07 12.97
N VAL A 542 -13.04 -2.45 12.83
CA VAL A 542 -12.55 -3.81 13.00
C VAL A 542 -12.18 -4.13 14.46
N GLY A 543 -12.41 -3.22 15.39
CA GLY A 543 -12.44 -3.59 16.79
C GLY A 543 -11.24 -3.24 17.64
N VAL A 544 -10.30 -2.43 17.16
CA VAL A 544 -9.31 -1.84 18.06
C VAL A 544 -9.98 -0.68 18.81
N GLY A 545 -10.37 -0.92 20.05
CA GLY A 545 -10.96 0.07 20.95
C GLY A 545 -12.48 0.12 21.01
N ARG A 546 -13.23 -0.50 20.10
CA ARG A 546 -14.66 -0.69 20.33
C ARG A 546 -14.90 -1.99 21.10
N LYS A 547 -15.53 -1.91 22.25
CA LYS A 547 -16.29 -3.04 22.79
C LYS A 547 -17.24 -3.41 21.63
N SER A 548 -16.89 -4.44 20.92
CA SER A 548 -17.56 -4.78 19.66
C SER A 548 -19.00 -5.17 19.94
N SER A 549 -19.85 -4.20 19.86
CA SER A 549 -21.24 -4.44 19.52
C SER A 549 -21.41 -4.55 18.00
N GLY A 550 -20.33 -4.30 17.24
CA GLY A 550 -20.35 -4.47 15.80
C GLY A 550 -20.42 -5.96 15.42
N PRO A 551 -21.10 -6.29 14.33
CA PRO A 551 -21.16 -7.67 13.87
C PRO A 551 -19.75 -8.17 13.59
N VAL A 552 -19.50 -9.41 13.95
CA VAL A 552 -18.28 -10.21 13.70
C VAL A 552 -17.84 -10.17 12.21
N VAL A 553 -18.74 -9.72 11.35
CA VAL A 553 -18.57 -9.45 9.92
C VAL A 553 -17.35 -8.59 9.58
N GLN A 554 -16.76 -7.94 10.55
CA GLN A 554 -15.70 -6.98 10.27
C GLN A 554 -14.29 -7.60 10.28
N HIS A 555 -14.07 -8.69 11.00
CA HIS A 555 -12.74 -9.30 11.17
C HIS A 555 -12.45 -10.45 10.23
N ASP A 556 -13.49 -11.15 9.82
CA ASP A 556 -13.31 -12.29 8.96
C ASP A 556 -13.88 -11.98 7.58
N PRO A 557 -13.26 -12.47 6.54
CA PRO A 557 -13.92 -12.64 5.27
C PRO A 557 -15.25 -13.35 5.53
N HIS A 558 -16.28 -12.88 4.91
CA HIS A 558 -17.70 -13.06 5.23
C HIS A 558 -18.15 -14.49 5.52
N PHE A 559 -17.45 -15.49 5.02
CA PHE A 559 -17.84 -16.89 5.20
C PHE A 559 -17.32 -17.51 6.51
N ARG A 560 -16.29 -16.98 7.17
CA ARG A 560 -15.96 -17.40 8.55
C ARG A 560 -17.02 -16.98 9.55
N ILE A 561 -17.71 -15.93 9.28
CA ILE A 561 -18.88 -15.49 10.02
C ILE A 561 -19.93 -16.57 10.08
N LEU A 562 -20.19 -17.21 8.94
CA LEU A 562 -21.17 -18.28 8.84
C LEU A 562 -20.81 -19.51 9.68
N THR A 563 -19.57 -19.62 10.06
CA THR A 563 -19.06 -20.74 10.88
C THR A 563 -18.94 -20.41 12.34
N SER A 564 -19.16 -19.15 12.76
CA SER A 564 -19.10 -18.79 14.17
C SER A 564 -20.36 -19.23 14.93
N ALA A 565 -20.18 -19.63 16.20
CA ALA A 565 -21.30 -19.99 17.07
C ALA A 565 -22.30 -18.82 17.27
N GLU A 566 -21.86 -17.60 17.02
CA GLU A 566 -22.62 -16.38 17.19
C GLU A 566 -23.80 -16.24 16.21
N TYR A 567 -23.67 -16.82 15.00
CA TYR A 567 -24.75 -16.81 14.02
C TYR A 567 -25.79 -17.89 14.22
N THR A 568 -25.42 -18.98 14.89
CA THR A 568 -26.33 -20.07 15.21
C THR A 568 -27.11 -19.84 16.49
N ASN A 569 -26.68 -18.90 17.33
CA ASN A 569 -27.34 -18.53 18.59
C ASN A 569 -27.78 -17.06 18.57
N LEU A 570 -28.51 -16.65 17.54
CA LEU A 570 -29.09 -15.31 17.46
C LEU A 570 -30.04 -15.05 18.61
N THR A 571 -29.79 -13.99 19.34
CA THR A 571 -30.72 -13.39 20.29
C THR A 571 -31.43 -12.22 19.63
N ASP A 572 -32.55 -11.77 20.21
CA ASP A 572 -33.26 -10.57 19.71
C ASP A 572 -32.35 -9.33 19.65
N GLU A 573 -31.47 -9.17 20.63
CA GLU A 573 -30.48 -8.08 20.62
C GLU A 573 -29.50 -8.20 19.48
N ARG A 574 -28.94 -9.37 19.23
CA ARG A 574 -28.02 -9.59 18.10
C ARG A 574 -28.70 -9.43 16.75
N ALA A 575 -29.92 -9.92 16.61
CA ALA A 575 -30.73 -9.73 15.41
C ALA A 575 -30.95 -8.24 15.12
N ARG A 576 -31.19 -7.43 16.15
CA ARG A 576 -31.32 -5.97 16.03
C ARG A 576 -29.98 -5.33 15.55
N ILE A 577 -28.88 -5.71 16.13
CA ILE A 577 -27.55 -5.21 15.71
C ILE A 577 -27.26 -5.59 14.25
N HIS A 578 -27.58 -6.79 13.83
CA HIS A 578 -27.42 -7.23 12.44
C HIS A 578 -28.34 -6.48 11.48
N ASP A 579 -29.56 -6.17 11.90
CA ASP A 579 -30.47 -5.37 11.09
C ASP A 579 -29.96 -3.92 10.93
N GLU A 580 -29.53 -3.30 12.01
CA GLU A 580 -28.93 -1.96 11.97
C GLU A 580 -27.73 -1.89 11.01
N GLU A 581 -26.84 -2.88 11.06
CA GLU A 581 -25.69 -2.95 10.14
C GLU A 581 -26.13 -3.24 8.70
N PHE A 582 -27.12 -4.10 8.51
CA PHE A 582 -27.72 -4.32 7.20
C PHE A 582 -28.27 -3.02 6.61
N GLN A 583 -29.05 -2.25 7.39
CA GLN A 583 -29.63 -0.99 6.93
C GLN A 583 -28.55 0.03 6.54
N ARG A 584 -27.47 0.09 7.31
CA ARG A 584 -26.31 0.94 7.00
C ARG A 584 -25.68 0.57 5.66
N LEU A 585 -25.39 -0.71 5.44
CA LEU A 585 -24.84 -1.22 4.18
C LEU A 585 -25.82 -1.06 3.02
N ALA A 586 -27.09 -1.41 3.21
CA ALA A 586 -28.14 -1.28 2.21
C ALA A 586 -28.34 0.17 1.76
N SER A 587 -28.26 1.12 2.70
CA SER A 587 -28.34 2.55 2.39
C SER A 587 -27.20 3.00 1.46
N ALA A 588 -25.99 2.60 1.75
CA ALA A 588 -24.83 2.89 0.89
C ALA A 588 -24.95 2.21 -0.48
N LEU A 589 -25.43 0.97 -0.51
CA LEU A 589 -25.57 0.17 -1.72
C LEU A 589 -26.72 0.64 -2.66
N ARG A 590 -27.56 1.58 -2.26
CA ARG A 590 -28.66 2.08 -3.12
C ARG A 590 -28.19 2.61 -4.48
N LYS A 591 -26.97 3.16 -4.54
CA LYS A 591 -26.35 3.65 -5.78
C LYS A 591 -25.62 2.55 -6.56
N ALA A 592 -25.36 1.39 -5.98
CA ALA A 592 -24.60 0.33 -6.61
C ALA A 592 -25.20 -0.21 -7.92
N PRO A 593 -26.54 -0.38 -8.08
CA PRO A 593 -27.10 -0.79 -9.36
C PRO A 593 -26.74 0.16 -10.52
N ALA A 594 -26.76 1.48 -10.28
CA ALA A 594 -26.40 2.47 -11.29
C ALA A 594 -24.90 2.45 -11.60
N ILE A 595 -24.04 2.25 -10.59
CA ILE A 595 -22.61 2.06 -10.76
C ILE A 595 -22.33 0.87 -11.70
N LEU A 596 -22.90 -0.30 -11.38
CA LEU A 596 -22.71 -1.52 -12.17
C LEU A 596 -23.23 -1.38 -13.59
N GLU A 597 -24.37 -0.70 -13.76
CA GLU A 597 -24.91 -0.41 -15.08
C GLU A 597 -23.98 0.46 -15.93
N GLN A 598 -23.45 1.56 -15.37
CA GLN A 598 -22.51 2.44 -16.05
C GLN A 598 -21.23 1.71 -16.42
N LEU A 599 -20.68 0.90 -15.55
CA LEU A 599 -19.52 0.07 -15.83
C LEU A 599 -19.80 -0.96 -16.93
N ALA A 600 -20.95 -1.64 -16.90
CA ALA A 600 -21.35 -2.60 -17.92
C ALA A 600 -21.55 -1.96 -19.30
N GLN A 601 -22.19 -0.78 -19.37
CA GLN A 601 -22.37 -0.02 -20.62
C GLN A 601 -21.06 0.48 -21.20
N SER A 602 -20.10 0.86 -20.35
CA SER A 602 -18.79 1.33 -20.78
C SER A 602 -17.76 0.22 -21.02
N ALA A 603 -18.08 -1.05 -20.72
CA ALA A 603 -17.13 -2.16 -20.78
C ALA A 603 -16.51 -2.33 -22.18
N ASN A 604 -17.28 -2.28 -23.26
CA ASN A 604 -16.76 -2.46 -24.61
C ASN A 604 -15.75 -1.35 -25.00
N ALA A 605 -15.98 -0.12 -24.59
CA ALA A 605 -15.07 1.00 -24.86
C ALA A 605 -13.88 1.04 -23.90
N GLY A 606 -14.10 0.62 -22.65
CA GLY A 606 -13.12 0.75 -21.55
C GLY A 606 -12.19 -0.44 -21.38
N TYR A 607 -12.59 -1.64 -21.73
CA TYR A 607 -11.89 -2.87 -21.35
C TYR A 607 -10.43 -2.94 -21.85
N ALA A 608 -10.15 -2.36 -23.03
CA ALA A 608 -8.81 -2.27 -23.58
C ALA A 608 -7.90 -1.31 -22.78
N ASN A 609 -8.47 -0.33 -22.08
CA ASN A 609 -7.73 0.58 -21.21
C ASN A 609 -7.48 -0.11 -19.86
N GLU A 610 -6.22 -0.34 -19.53
CA GLU A 610 -5.83 -1.10 -18.35
C GLU A 610 -6.26 -0.41 -17.04
N LEU A 611 -6.13 0.92 -16.97
CA LEU A 611 -6.50 1.69 -15.78
C LEU A 611 -8.01 1.64 -15.54
N TRP A 612 -8.81 1.79 -16.59
CA TRP A 612 -10.26 1.64 -16.50
C TRP A 612 -10.65 0.23 -16.07
N ARG A 613 -10.05 -0.79 -16.67
CA ARG A 613 -10.34 -2.19 -16.38
C ARG A 613 -10.05 -2.54 -14.91
N ARG A 614 -8.91 -2.10 -14.38
CA ARG A 614 -8.54 -2.30 -12.97
C ARG A 614 -9.54 -1.64 -12.03
N ASP A 615 -9.87 -0.38 -12.28
CA ASP A 615 -10.84 0.34 -11.44
C ASP A 615 -12.24 -0.27 -11.54
N ALA A 616 -12.68 -0.69 -12.71
CA ALA A 616 -13.97 -1.36 -12.90
C ALA A 616 -14.04 -2.67 -12.09
N LEU A 617 -12.96 -3.48 -12.13
CA LEU A 617 -12.88 -4.73 -11.35
C LEU A 617 -12.83 -4.46 -9.84
N ASP A 618 -12.03 -3.49 -9.38
CA ASP A 618 -11.89 -3.19 -7.96
C ASP A 618 -13.17 -2.56 -7.36
N ILE A 619 -13.82 -1.68 -8.10
CA ILE A 619 -15.12 -1.10 -7.71
C ILE A 619 -16.19 -2.21 -7.66
N ALA A 620 -16.30 -3.03 -8.70
CA ALA A 620 -17.28 -4.11 -8.76
C ALA A 620 -17.06 -5.14 -7.65
N ARG A 621 -15.80 -5.55 -7.41
CA ARG A 621 -15.42 -6.46 -6.35
C ARG A 621 -15.83 -5.93 -4.98
N THR A 622 -15.56 -4.65 -4.72
CA THR A 622 -15.95 -4.01 -3.46
C THR A 622 -17.46 -3.94 -3.29
N VAL A 623 -18.20 -3.61 -4.35
CA VAL A 623 -19.67 -3.61 -4.35
C VAL A 623 -20.22 -5.00 -4.06
N ILE A 624 -19.73 -6.03 -4.75
CA ILE A 624 -20.17 -7.41 -4.54
C ILE A 624 -19.90 -7.85 -3.10
N ASN A 625 -18.72 -7.52 -2.57
CA ASN A 625 -18.37 -7.85 -1.20
C ASN A 625 -19.33 -7.21 -0.18
N ARG A 626 -19.62 -5.90 -0.33
CA ARG A 626 -20.60 -5.22 0.55
C ARG A 626 -21.99 -5.83 0.45
N ALA A 627 -22.43 -6.18 -0.78
CA ALA A 627 -23.71 -6.82 -1.02
C ALA A 627 -23.79 -8.24 -0.41
N LEU A 628 -22.71 -9.01 -0.53
CA LEU A 628 -22.60 -10.33 0.07
C LEU A 628 -22.70 -10.25 1.60
N LYS A 629 -21.97 -9.35 2.24
CA LYS A 629 -22.09 -9.10 3.67
C LYS A 629 -23.50 -8.70 4.09
N ALA A 630 -24.11 -7.78 3.35
CA ALA A 630 -25.48 -7.35 3.61
C ALA A 630 -26.49 -8.50 3.47
N SER A 631 -26.32 -9.36 2.45
CA SER A 631 -27.22 -10.52 2.24
C SER A 631 -27.11 -11.54 3.36
N LEU A 632 -25.91 -11.78 3.89
CA LEU A 632 -25.70 -12.70 5.01
C LEU A 632 -26.29 -12.16 6.32
N LEU A 633 -26.11 -10.86 6.59
CA LEU A 633 -26.72 -10.20 7.75
C LEU A 633 -28.25 -10.29 7.69
N ARG A 634 -28.83 -9.97 6.53
CA ARG A 634 -30.26 -10.08 6.31
C ARG A 634 -30.75 -11.51 6.42
N GLY A 635 -29.95 -12.48 5.96
CA GLY A 635 -30.22 -13.91 6.13
C GLY A 635 -30.30 -14.30 7.59
N CYS A 636 -29.39 -13.85 8.44
CA CYS A 636 -29.45 -14.10 9.89
C CYS A 636 -30.70 -13.49 10.52
N VAL A 637 -31.08 -12.26 10.14
CA VAL A 637 -32.32 -11.62 10.62
C VAL A 637 -33.58 -12.41 10.18
N ALA A 638 -33.58 -12.86 8.91
CA ALA A 638 -34.68 -13.67 8.40
C ALA A 638 -34.80 -15.04 9.11
N MET A 639 -33.68 -15.69 9.39
CA MET A 639 -33.62 -16.94 10.14
C MET A 639 -34.19 -16.78 11.55
N GLU A 640 -33.83 -15.72 12.26
CA GLU A 640 -34.37 -15.45 13.60
C GLU A 640 -35.85 -15.08 13.56
N ALA A 641 -36.30 -14.29 12.59
CA ALA A 641 -37.70 -13.96 12.39
C ALA A 641 -38.55 -15.23 12.11
N TRP A 642 -38.03 -16.12 11.26
CA TRP A 642 -38.69 -17.42 11.02
C TRP A 642 -38.75 -18.28 12.29
N ARG A 643 -37.66 -18.40 13.03
CA ARG A 643 -37.55 -19.18 14.26
C ARG A 643 -38.58 -18.71 15.32
N THR A 644 -38.77 -17.40 15.44
CA THR A 644 -39.68 -16.77 16.40
C THR A 644 -41.12 -16.61 15.88
N GLY A 645 -41.42 -17.07 14.68
CA GLY A 645 -42.75 -16.97 14.08
C GLY A 645 -43.11 -15.57 13.57
N ARG A 646 -42.13 -14.65 13.48
CA ARG A 646 -42.30 -13.28 12.97
C ARG A 646 -41.99 -13.14 11.48
N GLY A 647 -41.54 -14.21 10.83
CA GLY A 647 -41.19 -14.26 9.42
C GLY A 647 -41.41 -15.63 8.82
N ASP A 648 -41.20 -15.72 7.51
CA ASP A 648 -41.46 -16.95 6.73
C ASP A 648 -40.14 -17.56 6.21
N GLU A 649 -40.25 -18.81 5.74
CA GLU A 649 -39.14 -19.52 5.12
C GLU A 649 -38.71 -18.88 3.80
N ALA A 650 -39.59 -18.25 3.06
CA ALA A 650 -39.31 -17.66 1.77
C ALA A 650 -38.24 -16.53 1.88
N ALA A 651 -38.32 -15.73 2.94
CA ALA A 651 -37.31 -14.69 3.20
C ALA A 651 -35.92 -15.29 3.44
N VAL A 652 -35.83 -16.43 4.14
CA VAL A 652 -34.55 -17.13 4.35
C VAL A 652 -34.02 -17.68 3.03
N ARG A 653 -34.88 -18.36 2.24
CA ARG A 653 -34.50 -18.90 0.93
C ARG A 653 -34.10 -17.84 -0.08
N GLN A 654 -34.73 -16.65 -0.01
CA GLN A 654 -34.31 -15.52 -0.84
C GLN A 654 -32.85 -15.09 -0.52
N MET A 655 -32.48 -15.02 0.75
CA MET A 655 -31.13 -14.64 1.13
C MET A 655 -30.11 -15.75 0.83
N GLU A 656 -30.47 -17.01 0.90
CA GLU A 656 -29.68 -18.12 0.38
C GLU A 656 -29.36 -17.91 -1.11
N ALA A 657 -30.38 -17.71 -1.94
CA ALA A 657 -30.21 -17.53 -3.38
C ALA A 657 -29.38 -16.28 -3.71
N VAL A 658 -29.61 -15.16 -3.03
CA VAL A 658 -28.87 -13.92 -3.24
C VAL A 658 -27.41 -14.08 -2.83
N SER A 659 -27.11 -14.65 -1.65
CA SER A 659 -25.72 -14.79 -1.18
C SER A 659 -24.91 -15.78 -2.02
N LYS A 660 -25.50 -16.91 -2.40
CA LYS A 660 -24.88 -17.87 -3.33
C LYS A 660 -24.63 -17.25 -4.71
N GLY A 661 -25.60 -16.51 -5.23
CA GLY A 661 -25.45 -15.79 -6.49
C GLY A 661 -24.36 -14.75 -6.44
N LEU A 662 -24.28 -13.94 -5.38
CA LEU A 662 -23.22 -12.93 -5.21
C LEU A 662 -21.83 -13.59 -5.06
N MET A 663 -21.70 -14.69 -4.33
CA MET A 663 -20.44 -15.45 -4.21
C MET A 663 -20.01 -16.00 -5.58
N GLN A 664 -20.97 -16.50 -6.38
CA GLN A 664 -20.70 -16.92 -7.75
C GLN A 664 -20.19 -15.77 -8.60
N GLN A 665 -20.85 -14.59 -8.55
CA GLN A 665 -20.45 -13.42 -9.31
C GLN A 665 -19.10 -12.87 -8.85
N LEU A 666 -18.77 -12.98 -7.56
CA LEU A 666 -17.43 -12.63 -7.06
C LEU A 666 -16.36 -13.52 -7.72
N GLY A 667 -16.56 -14.84 -7.72
CA GLY A 667 -15.65 -15.75 -8.40
C GLY A 667 -15.52 -15.45 -9.90
N ASP A 668 -16.66 -15.21 -10.59
CA ASP A 668 -16.70 -14.86 -12.02
C ASP A 668 -15.94 -13.56 -12.33
N LEU A 669 -15.99 -12.59 -11.42
CA LEU A 669 -15.28 -11.32 -11.56
C LEU A 669 -13.78 -11.49 -11.34
N LEU A 670 -13.37 -12.20 -10.29
CA LEU A 670 -11.96 -12.39 -9.94
C LEU A 670 -11.20 -13.19 -11.01
N GLU A 671 -11.88 -14.08 -11.73
CA GLU A 671 -11.34 -14.85 -12.84
C GLU A 671 -10.89 -13.98 -14.02
N LEU A 672 -11.39 -12.75 -14.10
CA LEU A 672 -11.09 -11.83 -15.21
C LEU A 672 -9.72 -11.13 -15.09
N SER A 673 -8.98 -11.33 -13.99
CA SER A 673 -7.65 -10.72 -13.82
C SER A 673 -6.67 -11.65 -13.10
N ASP A 674 -5.41 -11.67 -13.61
CA ASP A 674 -4.30 -12.33 -12.93
C ASP A 674 -3.99 -11.71 -11.55
N ASP A 675 -4.40 -10.48 -11.32
CA ASP A 675 -4.17 -9.80 -10.05
C ASP A 675 -4.86 -10.49 -8.87
N PHE A 676 -5.87 -11.30 -9.15
CA PHE A 676 -6.65 -12.01 -8.14
C PHE A 676 -6.44 -13.54 -8.16
N SER A 677 -5.34 -14.03 -8.74
CA SER A 677 -5.05 -15.47 -8.83
C SER A 677 -3.76 -15.84 -8.09
N LEU A 678 -3.83 -16.83 -7.22
CA LEU A 678 -2.67 -17.44 -6.56
C LEU A 678 -1.78 -18.16 -7.59
N HIS A 679 -2.37 -18.86 -8.57
CA HIS A 679 -1.63 -19.50 -9.64
C HIS A 679 -0.82 -18.47 -10.45
N ALA A 680 -1.44 -17.35 -10.83
CA ALA A 680 -0.74 -16.29 -11.55
C ALA A 680 0.37 -15.67 -10.69
N THR A 681 0.19 -15.58 -9.38
CA THR A 681 1.23 -15.13 -8.45
C THR A 681 2.46 -16.06 -8.49
N VAL A 682 2.27 -17.38 -8.39
CA VAL A 682 3.39 -18.34 -8.52
C VAL A 682 4.12 -18.14 -9.84
N ARG A 683 3.38 -18.02 -10.95
CA ARG A 683 3.96 -17.79 -12.28
C ARG A 683 4.75 -16.49 -12.41
N ARG A 684 4.45 -15.48 -11.59
CA ARG A 684 5.25 -14.24 -11.51
C ARG A 684 6.49 -14.43 -10.66
N LEU A 685 6.38 -15.10 -9.52
CA LEU A 685 7.53 -15.42 -8.65
C LEU A 685 8.61 -16.22 -9.42
N GLU A 686 8.21 -17.15 -10.30
CA GLU A 686 9.11 -17.92 -11.16
C GLU A 686 9.88 -17.07 -12.18
N LYS A 687 9.37 -15.88 -12.54
CA LYS A 687 9.98 -14.99 -13.55
C LYS A 687 11.02 -14.04 -12.96
N ALA A 688 11.20 -14.03 -11.64
CA ALA A 688 12.21 -13.20 -11.00
C ALA A 688 13.60 -13.51 -11.58
N ARG A 689 14.46 -12.47 -11.66
CA ARG A 689 15.78 -12.61 -12.25
C ARG A 689 16.84 -12.83 -11.17
N GLU A 690 17.93 -13.44 -11.57
CA GLU A 690 19.12 -13.55 -10.73
C GLU A 690 19.61 -12.18 -10.27
N LEU A 691 20.04 -12.08 -9.02
CA LEU A 691 20.58 -10.87 -8.41
C LEU A 691 21.94 -11.20 -7.76
N GLY A 692 23.00 -10.48 -8.17
CA GLY A 692 24.31 -10.62 -7.56
C GLY A 692 24.89 -12.04 -7.57
N GLY A 693 24.58 -12.84 -8.59
CA GLY A 693 25.00 -14.24 -8.69
C GLY A 693 24.13 -15.21 -7.87
N VAL A 694 23.01 -14.73 -7.32
CA VAL A 694 22.07 -15.56 -6.54
C VAL A 694 20.79 -15.78 -7.34
N ALA A 695 20.47 -17.03 -7.60
CA ALA A 695 19.26 -17.40 -8.37
C ALA A 695 17.99 -17.35 -7.51
N PRO A 696 16.86 -16.86 -8.06
CA PRO A 696 15.56 -16.81 -7.36
C PRO A 696 14.83 -18.17 -7.47
N ARG A 697 15.42 -19.23 -7.00
CA ARG A 697 14.75 -20.52 -6.97
C ARG A 697 13.58 -20.48 -6.01
N LEU A 698 12.41 -20.96 -6.44
CA LEU A 698 11.28 -21.04 -5.53
C LEU A 698 11.50 -22.13 -4.48
N ASN A 699 11.13 -21.81 -3.25
CA ASN A 699 11.08 -22.79 -2.17
C ASN A 699 10.08 -23.91 -2.52
N PRO A 700 10.39 -25.19 -2.24
CA PRO A 700 9.49 -26.32 -2.52
C PRO A 700 8.08 -26.17 -1.94
N HIS A 701 7.92 -25.40 -0.88
CA HIS A 701 6.64 -25.14 -0.23
C HIS A 701 5.98 -23.80 -0.63
N THR A 702 6.44 -23.14 -1.70
CA THR A 702 5.92 -21.84 -2.12
C THR A 702 4.40 -21.83 -2.28
N GLU A 703 3.82 -22.83 -2.95
CA GLU A 703 2.36 -22.91 -3.08
C GLU A 703 1.65 -23.05 -1.73
N GLN A 704 2.17 -23.89 -0.84
CA GLN A 704 1.59 -24.13 0.48
C GLN A 704 1.68 -22.87 1.35
N THR A 705 2.80 -22.15 1.29
CA THR A 705 3.01 -20.88 1.99
C THR A 705 2.06 -19.81 1.46
N LEU A 706 1.93 -19.70 0.14
CA LEU A 706 1.03 -18.73 -0.50
C LEU A 706 -0.44 -19.01 -0.14
N LYS A 707 -0.87 -20.27 -0.18
CA LYS A 707 -2.20 -20.69 0.26
C LYS A 707 -2.42 -20.40 1.73
N GLY A 708 -1.44 -20.71 2.61
CA GLY A 708 -1.49 -20.44 4.04
C GLY A 708 -1.61 -18.95 4.35
N ASN A 709 -0.79 -18.12 3.73
CA ASN A 709 -0.85 -16.68 3.88
C ASN A 709 -2.19 -16.11 3.38
N ALA A 710 -2.72 -16.61 2.28
CA ALA A 710 -3.99 -16.18 1.75
C ALA A 710 -5.18 -16.62 2.62
N GLU A 711 -5.19 -17.85 3.09
CA GLU A 711 -6.34 -18.45 3.80
C GLU A 711 -6.33 -18.15 5.31
N ASN A 712 -5.17 -18.12 5.97
CA ASN A 712 -5.06 -17.99 7.42
C ASN A 712 -4.71 -16.61 7.94
N SER A 713 -4.39 -15.66 7.07
CA SER A 713 -4.13 -14.28 7.48
C SER A 713 -5.41 -13.58 7.98
N TYR A 714 -5.27 -12.73 8.98
CA TYR A 714 -6.33 -11.81 9.37
C TYR A 714 -6.58 -10.70 8.34
N CYS A 715 -5.62 -10.50 7.43
CA CYS A 715 -5.69 -9.55 6.32
C CYS A 715 -5.93 -10.28 4.99
N ARG A 716 -6.90 -11.18 4.94
CA ARG A 716 -7.16 -11.95 3.73
C ARG A 716 -7.58 -11.09 2.57
N ALA A 717 -7.18 -11.51 1.37
CA ALA A 717 -7.66 -10.93 0.14
C ALA A 717 -8.58 -11.91 -0.58
N HIS A 718 -9.58 -11.38 -1.30
CA HIS A 718 -10.34 -12.17 -2.24
C HIS A 718 -9.42 -12.60 -3.36
N GLN A 719 -9.26 -13.91 -3.49
CA GLN A 719 -8.52 -14.56 -4.56
C GLN A 719 -9.42 -15.61 -5.19
N TYR A 720 -9.32 -15.76 -6.49
CA TYR A 720 -10.18 -16.65 -7.27
C TYR A 720 -10.21 -18.06 -6.69
N GLU A 721 -9.02 -18.64 -6.44
CA GLU A 721 -8.90 -20.01 -5.96
C GLU A 721 -9.51 -20.20 -4.57
N LEU A 722 -9.39 -19.20 -3.67
CA LEU A 722 -10.05 -19.23 -2.38
C LEU A 722 -11.58 -19.13 -2.51
N VAL A 723 -12.05 -18.20 -3.32
CA VAL A 723 -13.50 -17.99 -3.50
C VAL A 723 -14.15 -19.24 -4.07
N ARG A 724 -13.53 -19.87 -5.09
CA ARG A 724 -14.10 -21.05 -5.76
C ARG A 724 -13.96 -22.33 -4.97
N HIS A 725 -12.81 -22.56 -4.34
CA HIS A 725 -12.46 -23.86 -3.78
C HIS A 725 -12.57 -23.92 -2.24
N VAL A 726 -12.72 -22.77 -1.57
CA VAL A 726 -12.91 -22.73 -0.11
C VAL A 726 -14.23 -22.06 0.23
N TYR A 727 -14.45 -20.83 -0.21
CA TYR A 727 -15.54 -19.99 0.32
C TYR A 727 -16.91 -20.36 -0.23
N GLN A 728 -16.99 -20.62 -1.51
CA GLN A 728 -18.25 -21.07 -2.10
C GLN A 728 -18.69 -22.44 -1.56
N PRO A 729 -17.82 -23.47 -1.47
CA PRO A 729 -18.18 -24.72 -0.81
C PRO A 729 -18.56 -24.58 0.66
N GLU A 730 -17.85 -23.73 1.44
CA GLU A 730 -18.23 -23.48 2.83
C GLU A 730 -19.62 -22.81 2.94
N LEU A 731 -19.92 -21.88 2.05
CA LEU A 731 -21.24 -21.23 1.97
C LEU A 731 -22.33 -22.22 1.59
N ASP A 732 -22.06 -23.13 0.66
CA ASP A 732 -23.01 -24.17 0.27
C ASP A 732 -23.32 -25.13 1.43
N GLU A 733 -22.33 -25.59 2.17
CA GLU A 733 -22.53 -26.43 3.36
C GLU A 733 -23.30 -25.69 4.46
N TYR A 734 -23.04 -24.40 4.66
CA TYR A 734 -23.78 -23.59 5.60
C TYR A 734 -25.26 -23.52 5.23
N TRP A 735 -25.60 -23.16 4.00
CA TRP A 735 -27.02 -23.07 3.57
C TRP A 735 -27.69 -24.42 3.50
N LYS A 736 -26.99 -25.50 3.22
CA LYS A 736 -27.49 -26.86 3.34
C LYS A 736 -27.88 -27.19 4.78
N TRP A 737 -27.05 -26.79 5.75
CA TRP A 737 -27.40 -26.93 7.15
C TRP A 737 -28.59 -26.07 7.54
N VAL A 738 -28.69 -24.82 7.13
CA VAL A 738 -29.86 -23.96 7.35
C VAL A 738 -31.12 -24.61 6.77
N GLY A 739 -31.04 -25.13 5.56
CA GLY A 739 -32.14 -25.85 4.92
C GLY A 739 -32.67 -27.03 5.75
N GLY A 740 -31.73 -27.78 6.37
CA GLY A 740 -32.10 -28.84 7.32
C GLY A 740 -32.80 -28.33 8.59
N GLN A 741 -32.36 -27.16 9.09
CA GLN A 741 -33.01 -26.53 10.25
C GLN A 741 -34.45 -26.03 9.95
N LEU A 742 -34.66 -25.50 8.75
CA LEU A 742 -36.00 -25.07 8.30
C LEU A 742 -37.00 -26.21 8.23
N GLN A 743 -36.53 -27.41 7.98
CA GLN A 743 -37.39 -28.62 7.96
C GLN A 743 -37.67 -29.19 9.35
N SER A 744 -36.94 -28.72 10.38
CA SER A 744 -37.15 -29.23 11.75
C SER A 744 -38.41 -28.67 12.37
N SER A 745 -39.18 -29.56 13.04
CA SER A 745 -40.35 -29.14 13.82
C SER A 745 -39.97 -28.37 15.11
N GLN A 746 -38.71 -28.42 15.53
CA GLN A 746 -38.22 -27.75 16.75
C GLN A 746 -37.63 -26.38 16.42
N LYS A 747 -38.33 -25.31 16.74
CA LYS A 747 -37.86 -23.93 16.61
C LYS A 747 -37.01 -23.46 17.80
N LYS A 748 -36.01 -24.27 18.20
CA LYS A 748 -35.06 -23.93 19.24
C LYS A 748 -33.93 -23.06 18.65
N PRO A 749 -33.19 -22.30 19.48
CA PRO A 749 -31.95 -21.68 19.04
C PRO A 749 -31.02 -22.71 18.40
N TRP A 750 -30.51 -22.38 17.21
CA TRP A 750 -29.68 -23.33 16.47
C TRP A 750 -28.26 -23.33 17.04
N THR A 751 -27.68 -24.53 17.15
CA THR A 751 -26.29 -24.68 17.53
C THR A 751 -25.52 -25.25 16.36
N ARG A 752 -24.31 -24.74 16.16
CA ARG A 752 -23.41 -25.20 15.13
C ARG A 752 -23.10 -26.70 15.33
N PRO A 753 -23.38 -27.57 14.36
CA PRO A 753 -23.11 -29.00 14.48
C PRO A 753 -21.62 -29.29 14.34
N ALA A 754 -21.11 -30.30 15.05
CA ALA A 754 -19.73 -30.76 14.92
C ALA A 754 -19.38 -31.19 13.48
N SER A 755 -20.35 -31.73 12.74
CA SER A 755 -20.23 -32.11 11.33
C SER A 755 -19.81 -30.93 10.44
N PHE A 756 -20.23 -29.72 10.77
CA PHE A 756 -19.86 -28.52 10.00
C PHE A 756 -18.36 -28.22 10.09
N THR A 757 -17.77 -28.40 11.27
CA THR A 757 -16.31 -28.28 11.47
C THR A 757 -15.54 -29.32 10.65
N ALA A 758 -16.06 -30.55 10.58
CA ALA A 758 -15.45 -31.60 9.79
C ALA A 758 -15.54 -31.33 8.28
N SER A 759 -16.71 -30.89 7.79
CA SER A 759 -16.88 -30.49 6.38
C SER A 759 -15.95 -29.34 5.98
N ARG A 760 -15.85 -28.34 6.83
CA ARG A 760 -14.93 -27.21 6.63
C ARG A 760 -13.47 -27.68 6.55
N LYS A 761 -13.05 -28.54 7.48
CA LYS A 761 -11.69 -29.11 7.45
C LYS A 761 -11.44 -29.88 6.16
N ALA A 762 -12.40 -30.69 5.70
CA ALA A 762 -12.26 -31.43 4.46
C ALA A 762 -12.15 -30.52 3.21
N ILE A 763 -12.85 -29.37 3.19
CA ILE A 763 -12.74 -28.36 2.14
C ILE A 763 -11.34 -27.75 2.15
N GLN A 764 -10.84 -27.37 3.33
CA GLN A 764 -9.51 -26.77 3.48
C GLN A 764 -8.40 -27.77 3.10
N ASP A 765 -8.47 -29.02 3.57
CA ASP A 765 -7.50 -30.07 3.23
C ASP A 765 -7.44 -30.26 1.71
N ARG A 766 -8.59 -30.35 1.04
CA ARG A 766 -8.67 -30.46 -0.43
C ARG A 766 -8.00 -29.26 -1.10
N PHE A 767 -8.24 -28.03 -0.64
CA PHE A 767 -7.63 -26.84 -1.18
C PHE A 767 -6.10 -26.87 -1.06
N TYR A 768 -5.58 -27.32 0.10
CA TYR A 768 -4.14 -27.44 0.29
C TYR A 768 -3.50 -28.55 -0.56
N ASP A 769 -4.20 -29.65 -0.75
CA ASP A 769 -3.70 -30.82 -1.45
C ASP A 769 -3.82 -30.73 -2.99
N THR A 770 -4.69 -29.87 -3.51
CA THR A 770 -4.87 -29.66 -4.96
C THR A 770 -3.83 -28.65 -5.48
N PRO A 771 -3.02 -28.95 -6.51
CA PRO A 771 -2.09 -28.00 -7.11
C PRO A 771 -2.81 -26.73 -7.61
N LEU A 772 -2.16 -25.57 -7.50
CA LEU A 772 -2.75 -24.31 -7.98
C LEU A 772 -3.00 -24.30 -9.49
N ALA A 773 -2.20 -25.05 -10.24
CA ALA A 773 -2.38 -25.20 -11.69
C ALA A 773 -3.72 -25.84 -12.04
N ASP A 774 -4.20 -26.80 -11.23
CA ASP A 774 -5.48 -27.49 -11.42
C ASP A 774 -6.69 -26.63 -10.99
N MET A 775 -6.43 -25.55 -10.26
CA MET A 775 -7.43 -24.59 -9.80
C MET A 775 -7.38 -23.25 -10.57
N ALA A 776 -6.54 -23.15 -11.59
CA ALA A 776 -6.30 -21.91 -12.31
C ALA A 776 -7.59 -21.37 -12.99
N PRO A 777 -7.74 -20.04 -13.12
CA PRO A 777 -8.82 -19.43 -13.89
C PRO A 777 -8.88 -19.93 -15.34
N THR A 778 -10.08 -20.24 -15.84
CA THR A 778 -10.29 -20.76 -17.20
C THR A 778 -11.16 -19.86 -18.07
N ARG A 779 -11.92 -18.93 -17.47
CA ARG A 779 -12.85 -18.07 -18.20
C ARG A 779 -12.13 -17.05 -19.06
N ALA A 780 -12.61 -16.83 -20.28
CA ALA A 780 -12.06 -15.83 -21.18
C ALA A 780 -12.17 -14.40 -20.59
N ARG A 781 -11.09 -13.65 -20.65
CA ARG A 781 -11.02 -12.27 -20.18
C ARG A 781 -11.51 -11.33 -21.26
N SER A 782 -12.76 -10.91 -21.18
CA SER A 782 -13.39 -10.08 -22.20
C SER A 782 -14.34 -9.04 -21.59
N ALA A 783 -14.61 -8.00 -22.36
CA ALA A 783 -15.61 -6.97 -22.04
C ALA A 783 -17.01 -7.58 -21.87
N GLU A 784 -17.33 -8.59 -22.68
CA GLU A 784 -18.62 -9.30 -22.61
C GLU A 784 -18.78 -10.03 -21.29
N ASN A 785 -17.79 -10.81 -20.87
CA ASN A 785 -17.82 -11.53 -19.60
C ASN A 785 -17.88 -10.58 -18.40
N LEU A 786 -17.17 -9.46 -18.46
CA LEU A 786 -17.29 -8.42 -17.44
C LEU A 786 -18.71 -7.84 -17.40
N SER A 787 -19.23 -7.42 -18.54
CA SER A 787 -20.58 -6.84 -18.65
C SER A 787 -21.65 -7.82 -18.17
N GLN A 788 -21.54 -9.10 -18.50
CA GLN A 788 -22.44 -10.15 -18.03
C GLN A 788 -22.42 -10.27 -16.50
N THR A 789 -21.25 -10.36 -15.90
CA THR A 789 -21.07 -10.45 -14.43
C THR A 789 -21.66 -9.23 -13.72
N LEU A 790 -21.41 -8.02 -14.24
CA LEU A 790 -21.95 -6.77 -13.68
C LEU A 790 -23.49 -6.73 -13.75
N ASN A 791 -24.09 -7.16 -14.86
CA ASN A 791 -25.56 -7.19 -15.03
C ASN A 791 -26.22 -8.25 -14.13
N GLN A 792 -25.62 -9.42 -13.97
CA GLN A 792 -26.10 -10.44 -13.05
C GLN A 792 -26.01 -9.97 -11.59
N THR A 793 -24.90 -9.33 -11.21
CA THR A 793 -24.73 -8.72 -9.89
C THR A 793 -25.80 -7.65 -9.64
N ARG A 794 -26.10 -6.80 -10.62
CA ARG A 794 -27.16 -5.77 -10.54
C ARG A 794 -28.50 -6.37 -10.24
N THR A 795 -28.85 -7.51 -10.86
CA THR A 795 -30.10 -8.22 -10.62
C THR A 795 -30.20 -8.74 -9.18
N LEU A 796 -29.11 -9.33 -8.68
CA LEU A 796 -29.06 -9.84 -7.30
C LEU A 796 -29.14 -8.70 -6.29
N LEU A 797 -28.48 -7.58 -6.53
CA LEU A 797 -28.57 -6.36 -5.72
C LEU A 797 -29.99 -5.80 -5.67
N ALA A 798 -30.68 -5.76 -6.81
CA ALA A 798 -32.06 -5.32 -6.85
C ALA A 798 -33.00 -6.23 -6.02
N SER A 799 -32.71 -7.53 -5.99
CA SER A 799 -33.42 -8.47 -5.12
C SER A 799 -33.14 -8.22 -3.63
N LEU A 800 -31.85 -8.01 -3.29
CA LEU A 800 -31.45 -7.71 -1.92
C LEU A 800 -32.10 -6.41 -1.40
N LEU A 801 -32.05 -5.34 -2.20
CA LEU A 801 -32.54 -4.02 -1.81
C LEU A 801 -34.06 -3.91 -1.75
N ARG A 802 -34.82 -4.74 -2.49
CA ARG A 802 -36.27 -4.84 -2.38
C ARG A 802 -36.73 -5.49 -1.09
N SER A 803 -35.88 -6.28 -0.45
CA SER A 803 -36.19 -6.88 0.86
C SER A 803 -36.02 -5.88 2.02
N THR A 804 -35.71 -4.61 1.71
CA THR A 804 -35.67 -3.50 2.67
C THR A 804 -37.06 -2.93 2.84
N PRO A 805 -37.57 -2.76 4.08
CA PRO A 805 -38.89 -2.13 4.31
C PRO A 805 -38.97 -0.71 3.79
#